data_e07cd562ca7a5a989deb391820f6ceb5
#
_entry.id   e07cd562ca7a5a989deb391820f6ceb5
#
_cell.length_a   1.000
_cell.length_b   1.000
_cell.length_c   1.000
_cell.angle_alpha   90.00
_cell.angle_beta   90.00
_cell.angle_gamma   90.00
#
_symmetry.space_group_name_H-M   'P 1'
#
loop_
_entity.id
_entity.type
_entity.pdbx_description
1 polymer ?
#
loop_
_entity_poly.entity_id
_entity_poly.type
_entity_poly.pdbx_seq_one_letter_code
_entity_poly.pdbx_strand_id
1 'polypeptide(L)'
;RVTPFSGQMARSTPHFGKGALLNYDFYTNHTEHSGGQASLWHELRYFDDRGSLSSTGYVRKNLSGGSGQQEGYVRYDTTLMITDEEDATTWTAGDVISDALSWSSSVRMGGISYGRDFSLRPDLVTWPLPEFSGEAAVPTSVDLFVNGYRAGSTRLQPGPFTLTNLPYINGAGDAVLVTTDALGRQVSTTMPFYVTSDLLRQGLSDGAMTLGSLRRNYGIENFDYGPAAGSGSYRYGLTDWLTLEGHVEGAEKLALGGAGTIVKLGRLGVVNSAWTQSKMRGDTGGQLNWGYQYSTNAFSIATQHSRRDRGFGNLALYDQPTIYDEYNQPIASLSRNTDQYSLTFNLGDFGNVGAAWIGVQSFDDQKTELLNLSWSRNLWGSSSIYLAASRDQQQGDWTVALSLQIPLGERDSAAITLENTPDAGSTQRLNYNHSMPTDGGFSWNMAWARQSQASNYQQATLGWRNNNIEVQGGGYGERDMMTWWGEAMGALVLMDGELFAANKINDAFVVVSTDGQPDVPVSYENQPVGKTNRNGYLLISGVSAYYPASYSINTLNLPADTRLKETERRIALRRNSGYLVDFPMEQERVASVILHDGAGEAIPLGSQVRRQGREPVVVGYDGLAWLEDLADVNPLEVITPAGKSCRVTLSLTANPEHKLQTYGPLTCRVEP
;
A
#
# COMPACT_ATOMS: atom_id res chain seq x y z
N ARG A 1 3.42 29.43 -1.00
CA ARG A 1 3.82 28.66 -2.18
C ARG A 1 4.88 27.64 -1.77
N VAL A 2 4.64 26.38 -2.05
CA VAL A 2 5.56 25.29 -1.71
C VAL A 2 6.42 24.99 -2.94
N THR A 3 7.73 25.01 -2.76
CA THR A 3 8.66 24.75 -3.87
C THR A 3 9.31 23.38 -3.72
N PRO A 4 9.50 22.61 -4.81
CA PRO A 4 10.20 21.35 -4.74
C PRO A 4 11.68 21.54 -4.40
N PHE A 5 12.26 20.53 -3.75
CA PHE A 5 13.67 20.53 -3.41
C PHE A 5 14.52 20.13 -4.64
N SER A 6 15.61 20.85 -4.86
CA SER A 6 16.56 20.55 -5.95
C SER A 6 17.23 19.20 -5.70
N GLY A 7 17.18 18.28 -6.69
CA GLY A 7 17.69 16.93 -6.60
C GLY A 7 16.69 15.89 -6.10
N GLN A 8 15.49 16.32 -5.73
CA GLN A 8 14.38 15.45 -5.38
C GLN A 8 13.60 15.03 -6.64
N MET A 9 12.62 14.15 -6.45
CA MET A 9 11.74 13.68 -7.51
C MET A 9 11.03 14.86 -8.18
N ALA A 10 11.06 14.93 -9.51
CA ALA A 10 10.36 15.94 -10.26
C ALA A 10 8.85 15.81 -10.06
N ARG A 11 8.15 16.93 -10.05
CA ARG A 11 6.70 16.93 -9.98
C ARG A 11 6.10 16.25 -11.21
N SER A 12 5.22 15.30 -10.99
CA SER A 12 4.42 14.68 -12.02
C SER A 12 2.96 15.03 -11.78
N THR A 13 2.28 15.59 -12.78
CA THR A 13 0.85 15.86 -12.68
C THR A 13 0.10 14.54 -12.65
N PRO A 14 -0.71 14.28 -11.63
CA PRO A 14 -1.42 13.01 -11.54
C PRO A 14 -2.48 12.88 -12.63
N HIS A 15 -2.56 11.70 -13.22
CA HIS A 15 -3.58 11.35 -14.18
C HIS A 15 -4.79 10.72 -13.47
N PHE A 16 -5.95 10.87 -14.06
CA PHE A 16 -7.20 10.31 -13.56
C PHE A 16 -8.10 9.93 -14.72
N GLY A 17 -9.03 9.04 -14.44
CA GLY A 17 -10.04 8.61 -15.40
C GLY A 17 -11.43 8.61 -14.78
N LYS A 18 -12.36 7.97 -15.44
CA LYS A 18 -13.75 7.82 -15.01
C LYS A 18 -14.15 6.35 -15.09
N GLY A 19 -14.75 5.85 -14.03
CA GLY A 19 -15.20 4.47 -14.00
C GLY A 19 -15.80 4.08 -12.65
N ALA A 20 -16.11 2.79 -12.56
CA ALA A 20 -16.63 2.19 -11.34
C ALA A 20 -15.98 0.83 -11.14
N LEU A 21 -15.89 0.40 -9.89
CA LEU A 21 -15.37 -0.92 -9.58
C LEU A 21 -16.08 -1.51 -8.37
N LEU A 22 -16.07 -2.82 -8.30
CA LEU A 22 -16.54 -3.60 -7.18
C LEU A 22 -15.41 -4.54 -6.76
N ASN A 23 -14.78 -4.24 -5.61
CA ASN A 23 -13.88 -5.18 -4.96
C ASN A 23 -14.70 -6.19 -4.18
N TYR A 24 -14.27 -7.43 -4.21
CA TYR A 24 -14.88 -8.50 -3.42
C TYR A 24 -13.81 -9.37 -2.78
N ASP A 25 -14.14 -9.89 -1.61
CA ASP A 25 -13.28 -10.81 -0.88
C ASP A 25 -14.19 -11.80 -0.16
N PHE A 26 -14.32 -12.99 -0.74
CA PHE A 26 -15.10 -14.07 -0.17
C PHE A 26 -14.21 -14.97 0.66
N TYR A 27 -14.61 -15.22 1.88
CA TYR A 27 -13.88 -16.06 2.82
C TYR A 27 -14.81 -17.05 3.50
N THR A 28 -14.37 -18.30 3.63
CA THR A 28 -15.09 -19.32 4.37
C THR A 28 -14.12 -20.15 5.18
N ASN A 29 -14.55 -20.60 6.35
CA ASN A 29 -13.76 -21.51 7.17
C ASN A 29 -14.65 -22.55 7.84
N HIS A 30 -13.99 -23.60 8.32
CA HIS A 30 -14.60 -24.63 9.15
C HIS A 30 -13.56 -25.11 10.15
N THR A 31 -13.89 -25.02 11.42
CA THR A 31 -13.07 -25.55 12.52
C THR A 31 -13.68 -26.84 12.98
N GLU A 32 -12.89 -27.91 13.10
CA GLU A 32 -13.33 -29.19 13.60
C GLU A 32 -13.98 -29.01 14.97
N HIS A 33 -15.17 -29.64 15.15
CA HIS A 33 -15.97 -29.59 16.38
C HIS A 33 -16.56 -28.24 16.78
N SER A 34 -16.29 -27.17 16.02
CA SER A 34 -16.78 -25.82 16.34
C SER A 34 -17.65 -25.19 15.26
N GLY A 35 -17.72 -25.81 14.09
CA GLY A 35 -18.46 -25.26 12.95
C GLY A 35 -17.71 -24.22 12.16
N GLY A 36 -18.40 -23.49 11.29
CA GLY A 36 -17.79 -22.57 10.35
C GLY A 36 -18.59 -21.33 10.08
N GLN A 37 -18.03 -20.48 9.25
CA GLN A 37 -18.66 -19.26 8.78
C GLN A 37 -18.25 -18.95 7.34
N ALA A 38 -19.07 -18.13 6.69
CA ALA A 38 -18.76 -17.56 5.40
C ALA A 38 -18.97 -16.05 5.47
N SER A 39 -18.14 -15.32 4.76
CA SER A 39 -18.23 -13.86 4.71
C SER A 39 -17.87 -13.33 3.34
N LEU A 40 -18.46 -12.22 2.99
CA LEU A 40 -18.18 -11.49 1.76
C LEU A 40 -17.97 -10.04 2.11
N TRP A 41 -16.75 -9.58 1.98
CA TRP A 41 -16.42 -8.16 2.05
C TRP A 41 -16.51 -7.55 0.65
N HIS A 42 -16.98 -6.31 0.57
CA HIS A 42 -17.04 -5.59 -0.69
C HIS A 42 -16.66 -4.13 -0.52
N GLU A 43 -16.17 -3.56 -1.60
CA GLU A 43 -16.06 -2.12 -1.78
C GLU A 43 -16.66 -1.77 -3.14
N LEU A 44 -17.68 -0.91 -3.14
CA LEU A 44 -18.20 -0.32 -4.36
C LEU A 44 -17.61 1.09 -4.49
N ARG A 45 -16.91 1.35 -5.60
CA ARG A 45 -16.24 2.62 -5.83
C ARG A 45 -16.63 3.19 -7.17
N TYR A 46 -16.92 4.49 -7.17
CA TYR A 46 -17.07 5.30 -8.37
C TYR A 46 -16.01 6.39 -8.35
N PHE A 47 -15.41 6.69 -9.49
CA PHE A 47 -14.43 7.76 -9.59
C PHE A 47 -14.57 8.49 -10.93
N ASP A 48 -14.30 9.81 -10.89
CA ASP A 48 -14.27 10.66 -12.07
C ASP A 48 -13.28 11.82 -11.85
N ASP A 49 -13.36 12.85 -12.69
CA ASP A 49 -12.48 14.02 -12.62
C ASP A 49 -12.63 14.82 -11.32
N ARG A 50 -13.72 14.69 -10.60
CA ARG A 50 -13.99 15.41 -9.35
C ARG A 50 -13.40 14.72 -8.14
N GLY A 51 -13.37 13.40 -8.13
CA GLY A 51 -12.89 12.62 -7.00
C GLY A 51 -13.41 11.20 -7.02
N SER A 52 -13.57 10.62 -5.83
CA SER A 52 -14.02 9.23 -5.67
C SER A 52 -15.10 9.12 -4.60
N LEU A 53 -16.04 8.20 -4.83
CA LEU A 53 -17.05 7.79 -3.86
C LEU A 53 -16.90 6.30 -3.63
N SER A 54 -16.72 5.91 -2.38
CA SER A 54 -16.51 4.52 -1.99
C SER A 54 -17.46 4.13 -0.88
N SER A 55 -18.01 2.92 -0.97
CA SER A 55 -18.81 2.33 0.10
C SER A 55 -18.33 0.91 0.36
N THR A 56 -18.00 0.63 1.61
CA THR A 56 -17.51 -0.68 2.04
C THR A 56 -18.50 -1.35 2.96
N GLY A 57 -18.53 -2.66 2.94
CA GLY A 57 -19.43 -3.44 3.78
C GLY A 57 -19.08 -4.91 3.75
N TYR A 58 -19.85 -5.66 4.49
CA TYR A 58 -19.51 -7.02 4.82
C TYR A 58 -20.78 -7.82 5.09
N VAL A 59 -20.90 -8.98 4.46
CA VAL A 59 -21.99 -9.92 4.72
C VAL A 59 -21.41 -11.14 5.41
N ARG A 60 -22.02 -11.56 6.50
CA ARG A 60 -21.57 -12.73 7.26
C ARG A 60 -22.71 -13.69 7.46
N LYS A 61 -22.40 -14.99 7.32
CA LYS A 61 -23.34 -16.07 7.61
C LYS A 61 -22.62 -17.15 8.43
N ASN A 62 -23.23 -17.55 9.54
CA ASN A 62 -22.78 -18.69 10.30
C ASN A 62 -23.24 -19.98 9.61
N LEU A 63 -22.31 -20.92 9.41
CA LEU A 63 -22.59 -22.22 8.86
C LEU A 63 -22.89 -23.23 10.01
N SER A 64 -23.17 -24.45 9.66
CA SER A 64 -23.57 -25.49 10.66
C SER A 64 -22.60 -25.55 11.83
N GLY A 65 -23.10 -25.38 13.05
CA GLY A 65 -22.35 -25.40 14.28
C GLY A 65 -21.60 -24.10 14.60
N GLY A 66 -21.57 -23.12 13.69
CA GLY A 66 -20.96 -21.81 13.93
C GLY A 66 -21.83 -20.97 14.85
N SER A 67 -21.22 -20.33 15.84
CA SER A 67 -21.95 -19.47 16.77
C SER A 67 -21.10 -18.25 17.14
N GLY A 68 -21.77 -17.20 17.59
CA GLY A 68 -21.13 -16.08 18.27
C GLY A 68 -20.76 -14.88 17.43
N GLN A 69 -20.99 -14.87 16.11
CA GLN A 69 -20.80 -13.69 15.27
C GLN A 69 -22.12 -13.22 14.69
N GLN A 70 -22.26 -11.90 14.58
CA GLN A 70 -23.45 -11.27 14.02
C GLN A 70 -23.62 -11.65 12.55
N GLU A 71 -24.77 -12.18 12.20
CA GLU A 71 -25.14 -12.48 10.82
C GLU A 71 -25.71 -11.25 10.13
N GLY A 72 -25.66 -11.24 8.80
CA GLY A 72 -26.25 -10.23 7.96
C GLY A 72 -25.24 -9.22 7.43
N TYR A 73 -25.75 -8.11 6.96
CA TYR A 73 -24.96 -7.05 6.32
C TYR A 73 -24.56 -6.00 7.32
N VAL A 74 -23.28 -5.65 7.31
CA VAL A 74 -22.71 -4.54 8.09
C VAL A 74 -22.01 -3.58 7.14
N ARG A 75 -22.47 -2.32 7.15
CA ARG A 75 -21.83 -1.24 6.39
C ARG A 75 -20.68 -0.66 7.23
N TYR A 76 -19.54 -0.46 6.60
CA TYR A 76 -18.41 0.20 7.24
C TYR A 76 -18.37 1.69 6.91
N ASP A 77 -17.82 2.05 5.80
CA ASP A 77 -17.60 3.46 5.45
C ASP A 77 -18.22 3.77 4.09
N THR A 78 -18.87 4.92 4.01
CA THR A 78 -19.28 5.52 2.75
C THR A 78 -18.66 6.91 2.70
N THR A 79 -17.74 7.13 1.76
CA THR A 79 -16.87 8.29 1.79
C THR A 79 -16.71 8.88 0.40
N LEU A 80 -16.98 10.19 0.31
CA LEU A 80 -16.64 11.00 -0.86
C LEU A 80 -15.31 11.69 -0.59
N MET A 81 -14.35 11.57 -1.52
CA MET A 81 -13.04 12.19 -1.39
C MET A 81 -12.74 13.03 -2.62
N ILE A 82 -12.37 14.28 -2.39
CA ILE A 82 -11.98 15.24 -3.43
C ILE A 82 -10.60 15.76 -3.08
N THR A 83 -9.64 15.58 -3.98
CA THR A 83 -8.25 15.98 -3.76
C THR A 83 -7.88 17.17 -4.63
N ASP A 84 -7.07 18.06 -4.07
CA ASP A 84 -6.40 19.13 -4.79
C ASP A 84 -4.89 18.90 -4.69
N GLU A 85 -4.32 18.33 -5.72
CA GLU A 85 -2.91 17.95 -5.74
C GLU A 85 -1.98 19.15 -5.81
N GLU A 86 -2.43 20.27 -6.34
CA GLU A 86 -1.59 21.48 -6.41
C GLU A 86 -1.35 22.06 -5.02
N ASP A 87 -2.42 22.18 -4.22
CA ASP A 87 -2.35 22.71 -2.86
C ASP A 87 -2.12 21.63 -1.80
N ALA A 88 -2.08 20.36 -2.20
CA ALA A 88 -1.97 19.22 -1.30
C ALA A 88 -3.04 19.23 -0.21
N THR A 89 -4.30 19.40 -0.60
CA THR A 89 -5.45 19.41 0.30
C THR A 89 -6.50 18.37 -0.12
N THR A 90 -7.25 17.88 0.85
CA THR A 90 -8.29 16.88 0.63
C THR A 90 -9.58 17.28 1.34
N TRP A 91 -10.71 17.24 0.61
CA TRP A 91 -12.05 17.26 1.16
C TRP A 91 -12.55 15.83 1.28
N THR A 92 -13.13 15.49 2.43
CA THR A 92 -13.73 14.18 2.66
C THR A 92 -15.12 14.40 3.25
N ALA A 93 -16.12 13.70 2.73
CA ALA A 93 -17.49 13.78 3.23
C ALA A 93 -18.06 12.37 3.41
N GLY A 94 -18.89 12.20 4.43
CA GLY A 94 -19.45 10.91 4.81
C GLY A 94 -18.79 10.37 6.05
N ASP A 95 -18.36 9.13 6.03
CA ASP A 95 -17.61 8.53 7.14
C ASP A 95 -16.16 8.98 7.08
N VAL A 96 -15.71 9.66 8.12
CA VAL A 96 -14.38 10.26 8.17
C VAL A 96 -13.70 9.93 9.50
N ILE A 97 -12.39 10.00 9.51
CA ILE A 97 -11.60 9.91 10.73
C ILE A 97 -10.98 11.27 10.96
N SER A 98 -11.16 11.82 12.17
CA SER A 98 -10.59 13.11 12.50
C SER A 98 -9.06 13.06 12.53
N ASP A 99 -8.44 14.17 12.17
CA ASP A 99 -6.98 14.30 12.20
C ASP A 99 -6.50 14.38 13.64
N ALA A 100 -5.31 13.84 13.89
CA ALA A 100 -4.69 13.86 15.20
C ALA A 100 -3.23 14.26 15.11
N LEU A 101 -2.79 15.00 16.15
CA LEU A 101 -1.37 15.24 16.41
C LEU A 101 -0.80 14.08 17.26
N SER A 102 0.51 14.06 17.43
CA SER A 102 1.16 13.03 18.24
C SER A 102 0.67 12.96 19.69
N TRP A 103 0.09 14.03 20.18
CA TRP A 103 -0.41 14.17 21.54
C TRP A 103 -1.93 14.29 21.63
N SER A 104 -2.65 14.07 20.54
CA SER A 104 -4.11 14.09 20.48
C SER A 104 -4.68 12.79 19.90
N SER A 105 -5.99 12.64 19.92
CA SER A 105 -6.66 11.41 19.49
C SER A 105 -7.48 11.63 18.23
N SER A 106 -7.62 10.58 17.44
CA SER A 106 -8.57 10.52 16.32
C SER A 106 -9.86 9.83 16.73
N VAL A 107 -10.96 10.24 16.12
CA VAL A 107 -12.25 9.58 16.28
C VAL A 107 -12.92 9.39 14.92
N ARG A 108 -13.79 8.41 14.83
CA ARG A 108 -14.63 8.19 13.64
C ARG A 108 -15.86 9.06 13.72
N MET A 109 -16.16 9.76 12.63
CA MET A 109 -17.27 10.70 12.55
C MET A 109 -18.02 10.52 11.23
N GLY A 110 -19.27 10.88 11.22
CA GLY A 110 -20.01 11.14 10.00
C GLY A 110 -20.11 12.63 9.78
N GLY A 111 -19.55 13.15 8.69
CA GLY A 111 -19.54 14.57 8.45
C GLY A 111 -18.61 15.00 7.34
N ILE A 112 -17.94 16.12 7.53
CA ILE A 112 -17.06 16.72 6.55
C ILE A 112 -15.70 16.95 7.19
N SER A 113 -14.65 16.64 6.46
CA SER A 113 -13.27 16.91 6.84
C SER A 113 -12.56 17.64 5.71
N TYR A 114 -11.76 18.63 6.07
CA TYR A 114 -10.88 19.34 5.13
C TYR A 114 -9.51 19.48 5.76
N GLY A 115 -8.48 19.17 4.99
CA GLY A 115 -7.14 19.29 5.53
C GLY A 115 -6.03 19.16 4.51
N ARG A 116 -4.84 19.45 4.99
CA ARG A 116 -3.60 19.31 4.24
C ARG A 116 -3.21 17.83 4.20
N ASP A 117 -2.76 17.38 3.03
CA ASP A 117 -2.28 16.01 2.83
C ASP A 117 -1.05 16.06 1.91
N PHE A 118 0.12 16.03 2.49
CA PHE A 118 1.37 16.07 1.73
C PHE A 118 1.65 14.77 0.95
N SER A 119 0.92 13.71 1.22
CA SER A 119 1.03 12.48 0.42
C SER A 119 0.56 12.67 -1.03
N LEU A 120 -0.21 13.72 -1.31
CA LEU A 120 -0.59 14.10 -2.67
C LEU A 120 0.57 14.69 -3.47
N ARG A 121 1.60 15.13 -2.79
CA ARG A 121 2.78 15.79 -3.39
C ARG A 121 4.07 15.19 -2.83
N PRO A 122 4.40 13.95 -3.20
CA PRO A 122 5.64 13.33 -2.71
C PRO A 122 6.92 14.00 -3.23
N ASP A 123 6.81 14.88 -4.20
CA ASP A 123 7.91 15.71 -4.71
C ASP A 123 8.31 16.83 -3.74
N LEU A 124 7.49 17.14 -2.74
CA LEU A 124 7.75 18.22 -1.79
C LEU A 124 8.51 17.71 -0.58
N VAL A 125 9.51 18.47 -0.17
CA VAL A 125 10.21 18.26 1.10
C VAL A 125 9.47 19.03 2.17
N THR A 126 8.88 18.31 3.13
CA THR A 126 8.04 18.88 4.19
C THR A 126 8.78 19.11 5.50
N TRP A 127 9.93 18.46 5.67
CA TRP A 127 10.76 18.57 6.87
C TRP A 127 11.99 19.41 6.58
N PRO A 128 12.59 20.06 7.61
CA PRO A 128 13.86 20.75 7.44
C PRO A 128 14.95 19.75 7.06
N LEU A 129 15.80 20.12 6.12
CA LEU A 129 16.92 19.28 5.73
C LEU A 129 17.93 19.20 6.87
N PRO A 130 18.41 17.97 7.19
CA PRO A 130 19.42 17.82 8.21
C PRO A 130 20.74 18.46 7.76
N GLU A 131 21.40 19.16 8.68
CA GLU A 131 22.75 19.67 8.46
C GLU A 131 23.80 18.56 8.45
N PHE A 132 23.38 17.35 8.82
CA PHE A 132 24.24 16.16 8.89
C PHE A 132 23.69 15.06 8.03
N SER A 133 24.58 14.29 7.42
CA SER A 133 24.31 13.06 6.70
C SER A 133 24.02 11.88 7.64
N GLY A 134 23.16 12.07 8.66
CA GLY A 134 22.71 10.99 9.52
C GLY A 134 21.27 10.64 9.19
N GLU A 135 21.01 9.42 8.77
CA GLU A 135 19.64 8.95 8.69
C GLU A 135 19.09 8.80 10.10
N ALA A 136 17.88 9.33 10.33
CA ALA A 136 17.18 9.07 11.57
C ALA A 136 16.91 7.57 11.65
N ALA A 137 17.47 6.93 12.67
CA ALA A 137 17.19 5.52 12.87
C ALA A 137 15.71 5.35 13.16
N VAL A 138 15.09 4.41 12.46
CA VAL A 138 13.70 4.09 12.69
C VAL A 138 13.57 3.53 14.10
N PRO A 139 12.71 4.10 14.95
CA PRO A 139 12.51 3.56 16.29
C PRO A 139 12.09 2.11 16.22
N THR A 140 12.63 1.33 17.12
CA THR A 140 12.24 -0.06 17.27
C THR A 140 10.79 -0.12 17.69
N SER A 141 10.07 -1.04 17.10
CA SER A 141 8.73 -1.33 17.52
C SER A 141 8.69 -1.84 18.96
N VAL A 142 7.86 -1.25 19.79
CA VAL A 142 7.65 -1.63 21.17
C VAL A 142 6.25 -2.17 21.35
N ASP A 143 6.12 -3.29 22.05
CA ASP A 143 4.82 -3.89 22.34
C ASP A 143 4.08 -3.06 23.38
N LEU A 144 3.00 -2.44 22.98
CA LEU A 144 2.18 -1.61 23.84
C LEU A 144 0.91 -2.34 24.23
N PHE A 145 0.55 -2.30 25.48
CA PHE A 145 -0.76 -2.73 25.94
C PHE A 145 -1.66 -1.51 26.11
N VAL A 146 -2.87 -1.58 25.62
CA VAL A 146 -3.81 -0.50 25.78
C VAL A 146 -4.22 -0.41 27.23
N ASN A 147 -3.94 0.73 27.87
CA ASN A 147 -4.30 1.04 29.26
C ASN A 147 -3.87 -0.01 30.30
N GLY A 148 -2.75 -0.68 30.07
CA GLY A 148 -2.31 -1.73 30.97
C GLY A 148 -3.15 -2.99 30.96
N TYR A 149 -4.21 -3.00 30.18
CA TYR A 149 -5.00 -4.21 29.94
C TYR A 149 -4.52 -4.88 28.67
N ARG A 150 -4.36 -6.20 28.72
CA ARG A 150 -4.54 -6.98 27.51
C ARG A 150 -5.94 -6.66 27.05
N ALA A 151 -6.02 -5.69 26.18
CA ALA A 151 -7.29 -5.34 25.58
C ALA A 151 -7.87 -6.60 25.02
N GLY A 152 -8.92 -7.06 25.65
CA GLY A 152 -9.53 -8.34 25.52
C GLY A 152 -9.07 -9.08 24.29
N SER A 153 -8.56 -10.27 24.45
CA SER A 153 -8.13 -11.12 23.37
C SER A 153 -9.28 -11.31 22.38
N THR A 154 -9.59 -10.29 21.61
CA THR A 154 -10.41 -10.45 20.44
C THR A 154 -9.55 -11.23 19.50
N ARG A 155 -9.71 -12.55 19.46
CA ARG A 155 -9.10 -13.37 18.45
C ARG A 155 -9.55 -12.82 17.11
N LEU A 156 -8.64 -12.19 16.39
CA LEU A 156 -8.89 -11.84 15.01
C LEU A 156 -9.13 -13.15 14.27
N GLN A 157 -10.33 -13.32 13.75
CA GLN A 157 -10.62 -14.47 12.92
C GLN A 157 -9.73 -14.40 11.68
N PRO A 158 -9.11 -15.50 11.24
CA PRO A 158 -8.42 -15.53 9.96
C PRO A 158 -9.38 -15.12 8.84
N GLY A 159 -8.88 -14.39 7.86
CA GLY A 159 -9.67 -13.89 6.75
C GLY A 159 -9.65 -12.38 6.69
N PRO A 160 -10.42 -11.77 5.79
CA PRO A 160 -10.46 -10.32 5.70
C PRO A 160 -11.00 -9.77 7.01
N PHE A 161 -10.16 -9.06 7.71
CA PHE A 161 -10.54 -8.34 8.89
C PHE A 161 -10.48 -6.85 8.59
N THR A 162 -11.42 -6.12 9.10
CA THR A 162 -11.37 -4.68 9.08
C THR A 162 -10.84 -4.19 10.41
N LEU A 163 -10.17 -3.06 10.40
CA LEU A 163 -9.64 -2.43 11.62
C LEU A 163 -10.74 -2.05 12.61
N THR A 164 -11.98 -2.40 12.33
CA THR A 164 -13.16 -2.11 13.14
C THR A 164 -13.18 -2.78 14.50
N ASN A 165 -12.52 -3.93 14.61
CA ASN A 165 -12.42 -4.65 15.88
C ASN A 165 -11.27 -4.13 16.75
N LEU A 166 -10.66 -3.02 16.35
CA LEU A 166 -9.61 -2.37 17.09
C LEU A 166 -10.20 -1.16 17.82
N PRO A 167 -10.67 -1.32 19.05
CA PRO A 167 -11.22 -0.18 19.81
C PRO A 167 -10.16 0.86 20.14
N TYR A 168 -8.94 0.69 19.65
CA TYR A 168 -7.75 1.39 20.09
C TYR A 168 -7.17 2.36 19.10
N ILE A 169 -7.71 2.44 17.91
CA ILE A 169 -7.38 3.51 16.96
C ILE A 169 -7.71 4.88 17.56
N ASN A 170 -8.52 4.89 18.62
CA ASN A 170 -8.90 6.10 19.35
C ASN A 170 -7.91 6.46 20.47
N GLY A 171 -6.91 5.65 20.70
CA GLY A 171 -5.95 5.93 21.77
C GLY A 171 -4.98 7.03 21.39
N ALA A 172 -4.70 7.92 22.32
CA ALA A 172 -3.73 9.00 22.17
C ALA A 172 -2.28 8.47 22.17
N GLY A 173 -1.95 7.59 21.26
CA GLY A 173 -0.62 7.00 21.16
C GLY A 173 -0.33 5.88 22.16
N ASP A 174 -1.29 5.53 23.02
CA ASP A 174 -1.14 4.50 24.05
C ASP A 174 -1.55 3.11 23.57
N ALA A 175 -1.74 2.92 22.27
CA ALA A 175 -2.29 1.70 21.77
C ALA A 175 -1.23 0.77 21.20
N VAL A 176 -1.17 -0.42 21.76
CA VAL A 176 -0.51 -1.57 21.12
C VAL A 176 -1.55 -2.59 20.75
N LEU A 177 -1.44 -3.02 19.55
CA LEU A 177 -2.17 -4.15 19.07
C LEU A 177 -1.36 -5.41 19.30
N VAL A 178 -1.75 -6.23 20.27
CA VAL A 178 -1.23 -7.58 20.39
C VAL A 178 -2.20 -8.50 19.66
N THR A 179 -1.83 -8.93 18.47
CA THR A 179 -2.55 -9.99 17.78
C THR A 179 -1.92 -11.32 18.14
N THR A 180 -2.74 -12.27 18.52
CA THR A 180 -2.30 -13.66 18.64
C THR A 180 -2.55 -14.31 17.28
N ASP A 181 -1.50 -14.73 16.58
CA ASP A 181 -1.67 -15.48 15.34
C ASP A 181 -2.19 -16.90 15.62
N ALA A 182 -2.44 -17.64 14.58
CA ALA A 182 -2.96 -19.00 14.70
C ALA A 182 -2.01 -19.96 15.44
N LEU A 183 -0.73 -19.58 15.56
CA LEU A 183 0.27 -20.32 16.33
C LEU A 183 0.23 -20.02 17.83
N GLY A 184 -0.67 -19.16 18.28
CA GLY A 184 -0.62 -18.65 19.65
C GLY A 184 0.53 -17.66 19.88
N ARG A 185 1.27 -17.32 18.82
CA ARG A 185 2.34 -16.34 18.89
C ARG A 185 1.73 -14.96 18.98
N GLN A 186 2.10 -14.21 19.99
CA GLN A 186 1.74 -12.81 20.09
C GLN A 186 2.55 -12.02 19.07
N VAL A 187 1.92 -11.65 17.99
CA VAL A 187 2.51 -10.73 17.03
C VAL A 187 2.09 -9.34 17.44
N SER A 188 3.03 -8.60 18.00
CA SER A 188 2.81 -7.19 18.20
C SER A 188 2.94 -6.49 16.87
N THR A 189 1.84 -5.99 16.38
CA THR A 189 1.88 -5.00 15.32
C THR A 189 2.10 -3.66 16.02
N THR A 190 3.32 -3.21 16.02
CA THR A 190 3.58 -1.87 16.47
C THR A 190 2.95 -0.89 15.53
N MET A 191 1.93 -0.26 15.98
CA MET A 191 1.68 1.11 15.55
C MET A 191 2.95 1.89 15.88
N PRO A 192 3.54 2.65 14.95
CA PRO A 192 4.74 3.38 15.27
C PRO A 192 4.41 4.25 16.49
N PHE A 193 4.98 3.91 17.61
CA PHE A 193 4.85 4.69 18.84
C PHE A 193 5.47 6.07 18.65
N TYR A 194 6.41 6.15 17.76
CA TYR A 194 6.86 7.39 17.21
C TYR A 194 5.93 7.76 16.08
N VAL A 195 4.89 8.41 16.42
CA VAL A 195 4.50 9.50 15.57
C VAL A 195 5.69 10.43 15.64
N THR A 196 6.54 10.34 14.66
CA THR A 196 7.69 11.21 14.53
C THR A 196 7.18 12.62 14.73
N SER A 197 7.64 13.25 15.79
CA SER A 197 7.44 14.67 16.00
C SER A 197 8.26 15.37 14.93
N ASP A 198 7.80 15.28 13.68
CA ASP A 198 8.53 15.84 12.58
C ASP A 198 8.39 17.35 12.58
N LEU A 199 9.53 18.02 12.56
CA LEU A 199 9.57 19.44 12.30
C LEU A 199 9.06 19.73 10.89
N LEU A 200 8.27 20.78 10.76
CA LEU A 200 7.92 21.30 9.44
C LEU A 200 8.93 22.35 8.99
N ARG A 201 9.26 22.31 7.72
CA ARG A 201 10.09 23.34 7.11
C ARG A 201 9.43 24.70 7.30
N GLN A 202 10.26 25.76 7.46
CA GLN A 202 9.79 27.12 7.67
C GLN A 202 8.75 27.53 6.62
N GLY A 203 7.64 28.06 7.11
CA GLY A 203 6.55 28.56 6.26
C GLY A 203 5.53 27.50 5.84
N LEU A 204 5.77 26.22 6.12
CA LEU A 204 4.79 25.17 5.84
C LEU A 204 3.76 25.06 6.96
N SER A 205 2.53 24.80 6.56
CA SER A 205 1.45 24.49 7.46
C SER A 205 0.85 23.13 7.15
N ASP A 206 0.39 22.45 8.18
CA ASP A 206 -0.30 21.17 8.10
C ASP A 206 -1.48 21.23 9.06
N GLY A 207 -2.53 20.49 8.78
CA GLY A 207 -3.68 20.43 9.68
C GLY A 207 -4.95 20.06 8.95
N ALA A 208 -5.97 19.80 9.75
CA ALA A 208 -7.27 19.42 9.24
C ALA A 208 -8.36 19.80 10.23
N MET A 209 -9.57 19.99 9.72
CA MET A 209 -10.77 20.22 10.52
C MET A 209 -11.83 19.21 10.12
N THR A 210 -12.50 18.64 11.11
CA THR A 210 -13.58 17.68 10.94
C THR A 210 -14.79 18.14 11.74
N LEU A 211 -15.94 18.20 11.09
CA LEU A 211 -17.22 18.57 11.70
C LEU A 211 -18.26 17.51 11.35
N GLY A 212 -19.06 17.11 12.31
CA GLY A 212 -20.12 16.14 12.08
C GLY A 212 -20.65 15.54 13.36
N SER A 213 -20.96 14.24 13.31
CA SER A 213 -21.48 13.47 14.43
C SER A 213 -20.58 12.27 14.69
N LEU A 214 -20.38 11.93 15.96
CA LEU A 214 -19.58 10.77 16.33
C LEU A 214 -20.21 9.48 15.79
N ARG A 215 -19.41 8.62 15.19
CA ARG A 215 -19.85 7.30 14.73
C ARG A 215 -19.85 6.31 15.88
N ARG A 216 -21.01 5.70 16.12
CA ARG A 216 -21.21 4.69 17.17
C ARG A 216 -21.25 3.29 16.56
N ASN A 217 -20.83 2.30 17.35
CA ASN A 217 -20.98 0.88 17.03
C ASN A 217 -20.48 0.55 15.60
N TYR A 218 -19.32 1.09 15.26
CA TYR A 218 -18.68 0.85 13.97
C TYR A 218 -18.40 -0.64 13.80
N GLY A 219 -18.80 -1.18 12.67
CA GLY A 219 -18.66 -2.61 12.40
C GLY A 219 -19.79 -3.46 12.98
N ILE A 220 -20.74 -2.87 13.68
CA ILE A 220 -21.89 -3.55 14.29
C ILE A 220 -23.19 -2.96 13.73
N GLU A 221 -23.35 -1.67 13.80
CA GLU A 221 -24.52 -0.95 13.29
C GLU A 221 -24.19 -0.22 12.00
N ASN A 222 -25.17 -0.14 11.08
CA ASN A 222 -24.93 0.43 9.76
C ASN A 222 -24.92 1.97 9.77
N PHE A 223 -25.78 2.60 10.56
CA PHE A 223 -25.98 4.05 10.58
C PHE A 223 -26.24 4.55 12.00
N ASP A 224 -25.35 4.29 12.90
CA ASP A 224 -25.45 4.78 14.28
C ASP A 224 -24.51 5.95 14.48
N TYR A 225 -25.07 7.16 14.45
CA TYR A 225 -24.34 8.40 14.64
C TYR A 225 -24.82 9.10 15.91
N GLY A 226 -23.87 9.51 16.72
CA GLY A 226 -24.12 10.11 18.01
C GLY A 226 -24.20 11.63 17.99
N PRO A 227 -23.72 12.29 19.07
CA PRO A 227 -23.77 13.73 19.18
C PRO A 227 -22.95 14.45 18.12
N ALA A 228 -23.36 15.70 17.85
CA ALA A 228 -22.54 16.59 17.03
C ALA A 228 -21.20 16.88 17.69
N ALA A 229 -20.15 16.90 16.90
CA ALA A 229 -18.80 17.11 17.39
C ALA A 229 -17.94 17.78 16.33
N GLY A 230 -16.85 18.35 16.77
CA GLY A 230 -15.85 18.94 15.91
C GLY A 230 -14.44 18.70 16.43
N SER A 231 -13.49 18.60 15.53
CA SER A 231 -12.08 18.44 15.87
C SER A 231 -11.24 19.19 14.86
N GLY A 232 -10.19 19.86 15.32
CA GLY A 232 -9.28 20.57 14.45
C GLY A 232 -7.86 20.50 14.97
N SER A 233 -6.92 20.34 14.05
CA SER A 233 -5.49 20.33 14.34
C SER A 233 -4.79 21.25 13.37
N TYR A 234 -3.72 21.90 13.84
CA TYR A 234 -2.92 22.78 13.02
C TYR A 234 -1.47 22.72 13.44
N ARG A 235 -0.58 22.65 12.45
CA ARG A 235 0.87 22.70 12.66
C ARG A 235 1.45 23.76 11.74
N TYR A 236 2.42 24.50 12.25
CA TYR A 236 3.07 25.55 11.48
C TYR A 236 4.58 25.56 11.75
N GLY A 237 5.37 25.48 10.70
CA GLY A 237 6.82 25.66 10.77
C GLY A 237 7.15 27.14 10.88
N LEU A 238 7.34 27.64 12.09
CA LEU A 238 7.68 29.03 12.32
C LEU A 238 9.10 29.34 11.85
N THR A 239 10.01 28.43 12.16
CA THR A 239 11.38 28.39 11.65
C THR A 239 11.74 26.95 11.34
N ASP A 240 12.92 26.71 10.75
CA ASP A 240 13.39 25.35 10.49
C ASP A 240 13.71 24.56 11.77
N TRP A 241 13.80 25.25 12.90
CA TRP A 241 14.11 24.65 14.22
C TRP A 241 12.93 24.67 15.19
N LEU A 242 11.79 25.30 14.82
CA LEU A 242 10.62 25.42 15.69
C LEU A 242 9.34 25.19 14.89
N THR A 243 8.58 24.17 15.30
CA THR A 243 7.22 23.91 14.80
C THR A 243 6.24 24.12 15.93
N LEU A 244 5.19 24.90 15.67
CA LEU A 244 4.10 25.12 16.60
C LEU A 244 2.92 24.21 16.22
N GLU A 245 2.23 23.71 17.26
CA GLU A 245 1.09 22.82 17.08
C GLU A 245 -0.08 23.31 17.92
N GLY A 246 -1.29 23.12 17.43
CA GLY A 246 -2.52 23.39 18.14
C GLY A 246 -3.58 22.36 17.84
N HIS A 247 -4.45 22.10 18.80
CA HIS A 247 -5.53 21.13 18.66
C HIS A 247 -6.74 21.58 19.48
N VAL A 248 -7.93 21.44 18.88
CA VAL A 248 -9.19 21.74 19.55
C VAL A 248 -10.19 20.61 19.28
N GLU A 249 -11.03 20.33 20.26
CA GLU A 249 -12.15 19.42 20.15
C GLU A 249 -13.36 20.02 20.86
N GLY A 250 -14.52 19.76 20.34
CA GLY A 250 -15.77 20.26 20.91
C GLY A 250 -16.94 19.34 20.66
N ALA A 251 -17.82 19.27 21.63
CA ALA A 251 -19.12 18.62 21.56
C ALA A 251 -20.01 19.25 22.66
N GLU A 252 -21.25 18.81 22.76
CA GLU A 252 -22.09 19.25 23.89
C GLU A 252 -21.41 18.86 25.21
N LYS A 253 -21.16 19.85 26.08
CA LYS A 253 -20.48 19.69 27.37
C LYS A 253 -19.03 19.14 27.26
N LEU A 254 -18.40 19.30 26.11
CA LEU A 254 -16.99 19.05 25.93
C LEU A 254 -16.33 20.24 25.27
N ALA A 255 -15.28 20.73 25.90
CA ALA A 255 -14.36 21.69 25.30
C ALA A 255 -12.93 21.25 25.61
N LEU A 256 -12.10 21.17 24.58
CA LEU A 256 -10.71 20.77 24.70
C LEU A 256 -9.87 21.71 23.85
N GLY A 257 -8.76 22.14 24.40
CA GLY A 257 -7.77 22.92 23.67
C GLY A 257 -6.37 22.53 24.12
N GLY A 258 -5.47 22.49 23.19
CA GLY A 258 -4.07 22.16 23.44
C GLY A 258 -3.12 22.89 22.54
N ALA A 259 -1.91 23.06 22.99
CA ALA A 259 -0.83 23.65 22.24
C ALA A 259 0.46 22.86 22.48
N GLY A 260 1.28 22.76 21.45
CA GLY A 260 2.52 22.04 21.52
C GLY A 260 3.62 22.69 20.70
N THR A 261 4.82 22.26 20.95
CA THR A 261 6.02 22.72 20.23
C THR A 261 6.92 21.55 19.93
N ILE A 262 7.62 21.66 18.81
CA ILE A 262 8.72 20.76 18.45
C ILE A 262 9.93 21.66 18.20
N VAL A 263 11.00 21.41 18.94
CA VAL A 263 12.21 22.26 18.92
C VAL A 263 13.42 21.42 18.57
N LYS A 264 14.14 21.83 17.54
CA LYS A 264 15.43 21.25 17.20
C LYS A 264 16.52 21.98 17.99
N LEU A 265 17.25 21.24 18.81
CA LEU A 265 18.34 21.77 19.65
C LEU A 265 19.69 21.73 18.91
N GLY A 266 19.77 22.31 17.72
CA GLY A 266 20.97 22.23 16.92
C GLY A 266 21.37 20.79 16.60
N ARG A 267 22.53 20.35 17.09
CA ARG A 267 23.01 18.97 16.92
C ARG A 267 22.61 18.02 18.02
N LEU A 268 21.91 18.49 19.03
CA LEU A 268 21.62 17.73 20.26
C LEU A 268 20.27 17.01 20.19
N GLY A 269 19.61 16.99 19.04
CA GLY A 269 18.36 16.31 18.87
C GLY A 269 17.14 17.21 18.87
N VAL A 270 15.97 16.60 19.04
CA VAL A 270 14.68 17.26 18.95
C VAL A 270 13.88 17.00 20.23
N VAL A 271 13.32 18.07 20.78
CA VAL A 271 12.43 18.02 21.94
C VAL A 271 11.01 18.35 21.51
N ASN A 272 10.04 17.59 21.96
CA ASN A 272 8.64 17.93 21.81
C ASN A 272 7.99 18.12 23.17
N SER A 273 7.00 19.00 23.22
CA SER A 273 6.18 19.18 24.41
C SER A 273 4.80 19.69 24.01
N ALA A 274 3.79 19.29 24.75
CA ALA A 274 2.42 19.73 24.52
C ALA A 274 1.62 19.71 25.81
N TRP A 275 0.75 20.68 25.97
CA TRP A 275 -0.21 20.74 27.05
C TRP A 275 -1.62 20.80 26.48
N THR A 276 -2.51 19.96 27.01
CA THR A 276 -3.92 19.91 26.64
C THR A 276 -4.76 20.10 27.89
N GLN A 277 -5.76 20.95 27.81
CA GLN A 277 -6.72 21.20 28.88
C GLN A 277 -8.11 20.90 28.37
N SER A 278 -8.90 20.19 29.16
CA SER A 278 -10.26 19.83 28.81
C SER A 278 -11.25 20.10 29.93
N LYS A 279 -12.50 20.28 29.52
CA LYS A 279 -13.66 20.27 30.41
C LYS A 279 -14.74 19.41 29.77
N MET A 280 -15.09 18.31 30.41
CA MET A 280 -16.08 17.37 29.92
C MET A 280 -17.07 17.04 31.01
N ARG A 281 -18.35 17.39 30.78
CA ARG A 281 -19.44 17.14 31.73
C ARG A 281 -19.18 17.66 33.15
N GLY A 282 -18.54 18.81 33.24
CA GLY A 282 -18.20 19.45 34.51
C GLY A 282 -16.84 19.09 35.08
N ASP A 283 -16.21 18.01 34.62
CA ASP A 283 -14.88 17.61 35.05
C ASP A 283 -13.81 18.31 34.23
N THR A 284 -12.81 18.87 34.91
CA THR A 284 -11.66 19.48 34.25
C THR A 284 -10.43 18.61 34.44
N GLY A 285 -9.58 18.59 33.43
CA GLY A 285 -8.33 17.86 33.52
C GLY A 285 -7.36 18.28 32.44
N GLY A 286 -6.09 18.04 32.70
CA GLY A 286 -5.01 18.34 31.79
C GLY A 286 -4.25 17.10 31.37
N GLN A 287 -3.52 17.25 30.27
CA GLN A 287 -2.60 16.24 29.77
C GLN A 287 -1.30 16.93 29.37
N LEU A 288 -0.19 16.42 29.89
CA LEU A 288 1.13 16.88 29.53
C LEU A 288 1.86 15.76 28.78
N ASN A 289 2.38 16.10 27.60
CA ASN A 289 3.21 15.20 26.81
C ASN A 289 4.57 15.84 26.58
N TRP A 290 5.63 15.08 26.67
CA TRP A 290 6.96 15.55 26.32
C TRP A 290 7.82 14.39 25.86
N GLY A 291 8.83 14.69 25.07
CA GLY A 291 9.73 13.69 24.56
C GLY A 291 11.02 14.28 24.03
N TYR A 292 11.97 13.41 23.81
CA TYR A 292 13.28 13.74 23.27
C TYR A 292 13.71 12.67 22.29
N GLN A 293 14.36 13.08 21.22
CA GLN A 293 14.84 12.18 20.19
C GLN A 293 16.20 12.66 19.68
N TYR A 294 17.15 11.72 19.61
CA TYR A 294 18.47 11.96 19.05
C TYR A 294 18.91 10.75 18.26
N SER A 295 19.41 10.98 17.04
CA SER A 295 19.83 9.90 16.17
C SER A 295 21.14 10.23 15.48
N THR A 296 22.02 9.22 15.43
CA THR A 296 23.25 9.25 14.63
C THR A 296 23.34 7.93 13.84
N ASN A 297 24.33 7.81 12.96
CA ASN A 297 24.59 6.54 12.27
C ASN A 297 24.96 5.40 13.23
N ALA A 298 25.51 5.72 14.39
CA ALA A 298 25.98 4.74 15.37
C ALA A 298 24.88 4.36 16.37
N PHE A 299 24.03 5.29 16.75
CA PHE A 299 23.01 5.02 17.75
C PHE A 299 21.84 5.99 17.65
N SER A 300 20.72 5.58 18.23
CA SER A 300 19.56 6.47 18.43
C SER A 300 19.02 6.29 19.84
N ILE A 301 18.55 7.40 20.39
CA ILE A 301 17.89 7.45 21.69
C ILE A 301 16.58 8.17 21.51
N ALA A 302 15.53 7.66 22.14
CA ALA A 302 14.24 8.34 22.11
C ALA A 302 13.50 8.10 23.42
N THR A 303 12.83 9.13 23.91
CA THR A 303 11.92 9.03 25.06
C THR A 303 10.62 9.72 24.75
N GLN A 304 9.53 9.21 25.30
CA GLN A 304 8.22 9.82 25.20
C GLN A 304 7.46 9.61 26.51
N HIS A 305 6.83 10.67 27.00
CA HIS A 305 6.14 10.66 28.27
C HIS A 305 4.79 11.32 28.17
N SER A 306 3.85 10.84 28.97
CA SER A 306 2.51 11.40 29.07
C SER A 306 2.05 11.36 30.52
N ARG A 307 1.42 12.44 30.97
CA ARG A 307 0.77 12.53 32.27
C ARG A 307 -0.63 13.08 32.08
N ARG A 308 -1.60 12.44 32.69
CA ARG A 308 -3.02 12.81 32.56
C ARG A 308 -3.68 12.95 33.91
N ASP A 309 -4.52 13.95 34.03
CA ASP A 309 -5.40 14.06 35.19
C ASP A 309 -6.61 13.13 35.03
N ARG A 310 -7.19 12.70 36.15
CA ARG A 310 -8.37 11.82 36.13
C ARG A 310 -9.56 12.48 35.42
N GLY A 311 -9.71 13.78 35.56
CA GLY A 311 -10.79 14.53 34.93
C GLY A 311 -10.59 14.87 33.46
N PHE A 312 -9.49 14.44 32.85
CA PHE A 312 -9.24 14.69 31.44
C PHE A 312 -10.27 13.98 30.56
N GLY A 313 -10.80 14.68 29.58
CA GLY A 313 -11.74 14.12 28.63
C GLY A 313 -11.48 14.62 27.23
N ASN A 314 -11.82 13.80 26.24
CA ASN A 314 -11.71 14.13 24.81
C ASN A 314 -12.83 13.44 24.04
N LEU A 315 -12.89 13.65 22.72
CA LEU A 315 -13.91 13.02 21.88
C LEU A 315 -13.79 11.50 21.88
N ALA A 316 -12.59 10.96 22.01
CA ALA A 316 -12.39 9.51 22.08
C ALA A 316 -13.05 8.90 23.32
N LEU A 317 -13.12 9.63 24.42
CA LEU A 317 -13.75 9.22 25.67
C LEU A 317 -15.23 9.59 25.76
N TYR A 318 -15.67 10.55 24.96
CA TYR A 318 -16.97 11.22 25.12
C TYR A 318 -18.16 10.27 25.00
N ASP A 319 -18.09 9.33 24.10
CA ASP A 319 -19.21 8.46 23.75
C ASP A 319 -18.86 6.97 23.87
N GLN A 320 -17.79 6.65 24.61
CA GLN A 320 -17.43 5.25 24.82
C GLN A 320 -18.34 4.59 25.86
N PRO A 321 -18.77 3.35 25.62
CA PRO A 321 -19.44 2.59 26.65
C PRO A 321 -18.47 2.35 27.82
N THR A 322 -18.98 2.45 29.03
CA THR A 322 -18.19 2.12 30.22
C THR A 322 -17.92 0.63 30.25
N ILE A 323 -16.67 0.25 30.20
CA ILE A 323 -16.24 -1.15 30.36
C ILE A 323 -16.01 -1.40 31.85
N TYR A 324 -16.52 -2.51 32.35
CA TYR A 324 -16.39 -2.93 33.74
C TYR A 324 -15.43 -4.09 33.88
N ASP A 325 -14.68 -4.13 34.96
CA ASP A 325 -13.79 -5.26 35.29
C ASP A 325 -14.57 -6.42 35.93
N GLU A 326 -13.85 -7.47 36.34
CA GLU A 326 -14.43 -8.65 37.00
C GLU A 326 -15.18 -8.31 38.27
N TYR A 327 -14.84 -7.20 38.93
CA TYR A 327 -15.44 -6.74 40.17
C TYR A 327 -16.53 -5.68 39.94
N ASN A 328 -16.97 -5.53 38.67
CA ASN A 328 -18.01 -4.56 38.28
C ASN A 328 -17.60 -3.10 38.53
N GLN A 329 -16.28 -2.81 38.51
CA GLN A 329 -15.74 -1.45 38.60
C GLN A 329 -15.48 -0.87 37.23
N PRO A 330 -15.80 0.41 37.00
CA PRO A 330 -15.51 1.03 35.70
C PRO A 330 -14.02 1.11 35.43
N ILE A 331 -13.63 0.66 34.24
CA ILE A 331 -12.24 0.73 33.76
C ILE A 331 -12.05 2.04 33.00
N ALA A 332 -11.07 2.84 33.41
CA ALA A 332 -10.72 4.03 32.66
C ALA A 332 -10.09 3.65 31.30
N SER A 333 -10.53 4.31 30.24
CA SER A 333 -10.10 3.98 28.87
C SER A 333 -8.75 4.59 28.46
N LEU A 334 -8.19 5.51 29.25
CA LEU A 334 -6.87 6.09 29.03
C LEU A 334 -5.96 5.89 30.25
N SER A 335 -4.68 5.81 29.97
CA SER A 335 -3.68 5.69 31.05
C SER A 335 -3.48 7.01 31.76
N ARG A 336 -3.10 6.92 33.01
CA ARG A 336 -2.69 8.08 33.84
C ARG A 336 -1.28 8.53 33.47
N ASN A 337 -0.33 7.59 33.44
CA ASN A 337 1.05 7.83 33.13
C ASN A 337 1.52 6.85 32.07
N THR A 338 2.25 7.35 31.08
CA THR A 338 2.94 6.52 30.10
C THR A 338 4.36 7.01 29.96
N ASP A 339 5.33 6.12 30.09
CA ASP A 339 6.74 6.41 29.90
C ASP A 339 7.34 5.40 28.95
N GLN A 340 8.15 5.89 28.02
CA GLN A 340 8.81 5.04 27.06
C GLN A 340 10.24 5.51 26.83
N TYR A 341 11.13 4.54 26.78
CA TYR A 341 12.53 4.73 26.42
C TYR A 341 12.90 3.74 25.34
N SER A 342 13.61 4.17 24.32
CA SER A 342 14.19 3.27 23.34
C SER A 342 15.62 3.68 23.01
N LEU A 343 16.45 2.67 22.77
CA LEU A 343 17.86 2.82 22.50
C LEU A 343 18.27 1.78 21.47
N THR A 344 18.91 2.22 20.40
CA THR A 344 19.44 1.33 19.38
C THR A 344 20.88 1.67 19.07
N PHE A 345 21.69 0.63 18.87
CA PHE A 345 23.09 0.77 18.46
C PHE A 345 23.34 -0.01 17.18
N ASN A 346 24.05 0.60 16.26
CA ASN A 346 24.60 -0.08 15.09
C ASN A 346 26.07 -0.42 15.40
N LEU A 347 26.36 -1.71 15.53
CA LEU A 347 27.69 -2.21 15.87
C LEU A 347 28.47 -2.70 14.62
N GLY A 348 28.08 -2.24 13.44
CA GLY A 348 28.73 -2.65 12.20
C GLY A 348 28.54 -4.13 11.89
N ASP A 349 29.63 -4.85 11.74
CA ASP A 349 29.59 -6.28 11.41
C ASP A 349 28.99 -7.14 12.52
N PHE A 350 28.95 -6.66 13.75
CA PHE A 350 28.32 -7.36 14.87
C PHE A 350 26.79 -7.22 14.87
N GLY A 351 26.25 -6.40 14.00
CA GLY A 351 24.81 -6.21 13.84
C GLY A 351 24.26 -5.05 14.63
N ASN A 352 22.95 -5.08 14.86
CA ASN A 352 22.21 -4.04 15.54
C ASN A 352 21.70 -4.56 16.88
N VAL A 353 21.83 -3.73 17.92
CA VAL A 353 21.32 -4.03 19.26
C VAL A 353 20.29 -2.98 19.64
N GLY A 354 19.19 -3.41 20.21
CA GLY A 354 18.12 -2.53 20.66
C GLY A 354 17.67 -2.86 22.06
N ALA A 355 17.27 -1.83 22.79
CA ALA A 355 16.63 -1.96 24.08
C ALA A 355 15.46 -0.97 24.15
N ALA A 356 14.33 -1.42 24.64
CA ALA A 356 13.16 -0.57 24.84
C ALA A 356 12.50 -0.92 26.17
N TRP A 357 12.06 0.11 26.86
CA TRP A 357 11.29 -0.04 28.08
C TRP A 357 10.06 0.82 28.00
N ILE A 358 8.93 0.26 28.40
CA ILE A 358 7.68 1.00 28.47
C ILE A 358 7.00 0.72 29.81
N GLY A 359 6.51 1.78 30.43
CA GLY A 359 5.71 1.70 31.64
C GLY A 359 4.39 2.43 31.42
N VAL A 360 3.30 1.76 31.74
CA VAL A 360 1.94 2.33 31.65
C VAL A 360 1.29 2.14 33.01
N GLN A 361 0.78 3.22 33.58
CA GLN A 361 0.02 3.18 34.82
C GLN A 361 -1.40 3.67 34.55
N SER A 362 -2.39 2.87 34.89
CA SER A 362 -3.79 3.25 34.77
C SER A 362 -4.26 4.02 36.02
N PHE A 363 -5.47 4.59 35.96
CA PHE A 363 -6.04 5.36 37.07
C PHE A 363 -6.41 4.51 38.27
N ASP A 364 -6.46 3.21 38.15
CA ASP A 364 -6.65 2.26 39.26
C ASP A 364 -5.31 1.77 39.86
N ASP A 365 -4.23 2.46 39.55
CA ASP A 365 -2.85 2.18 39.99
C ASP A 365 -2.27 0.84 39.50
N GLN A 366 -2.89 0.20 38.55
CA GLN A 366 -2.28 -0.94 37.87
C GLN A 366 -1.14 -0.49 36.98
N LYS A 367 -0.01 -1.16 37.09
CA LYS A 367 1.15 -0.90 36.28
C LYS A 367 1.41 -2.03 35.31
N THR A 368 1.80 -1.68 34.09
CA THR A 368 2.39 -2.59 33.13
C THR A 368 3.75 -2.07 32.74
N GLU A 369 4.77 -2.86 32.96
CA GLU A 369 6.14 -2.51 32.59
C GLU A 369 6.70 -3.61 31.69
N LEU A 370 7.17 -3.23 30.52
CA LEU A 370 7.74 -4.14 29.54
C LEU A 370 9.16 -3.72 29.21
N LEU A 371 10.06 -4.68 29.25
CA LEU A 371 11.42 -4.53 28.77
C LEU A 371 11.59 -5.41 27.53
N ASN A 372 12.11 -4.84 26.46
CA ASN A 372 12.39 -5.55 25.22
C ASN A 372 13.85 -5.34 24.85
N LEU A 373 14.55 -6.45 24.61
CA LEU A 373 15.93 -6.45 24.15
C LEU A 373 15.99 -7.18 22.82
N SER A 374 16.75 -6.66 21.88
CA SER A 374 16.86 -7.27 20.55
C SER A 374 18.29 -7.20 20.03
N TRP A 375 18.63 -8.18 19.22
CA TRP A 375 19.88 -8.22 18.47
C TRP A 375 19.59 -8.84 17.11
N SER A 376 20.14 -8.25 16.06
CA SER A 376 20.02 -8.78 14.71
C SER A 376 21.36 -8.64 13.98
N ARG A 377 21.66 -9.61 13.15
CA ARG A 377 22.88 -9.62 12.35
C ARG A 377 22.64 -10.29 11.03
N ASN A 378 23.23 -9.74 9.99
CA ASN A 378 23.30 -10.42 8.71
C ASN A 378 24.40 -11.46 8.73
N LEU A 379 24.11 -12.65 8.23
CA LEU A 379 25.05 -13.77 8.12
C LEU A 379 25.49 -13.91 6.66
N TRP A 380 25.88 -15.13 6.26
CA TRP A 380 26.30 -15.41 4.88
C TRP A 380 25.15 -15.11 3.89
N GLY A 381 25.49 -14.55 2.76
CA GLY A 381 24.51 -14.18 1.73
C GLY A 381 23.52 -13.17 2.26
N SER A 382 22.23 -13.42 2.04
CA SER A 382 21.12 -12.60 2.56
C SER A 382 20.49 -13.20 3.81
N SER A 383 21.10 -14.19 4.43
CA SER A 383 20.62 -14.81 5.67
C SER A 383 20.75 -13.85 6.84
N SER A 384 19.87 -13.97 7.81
CA SER A 384 19.90 -13.14 9.01
C SER A 384 19.55 -13.94 10.24
N ILE A 385 20.09 -13.51 11.38
CA ILE A 385 19.74 -14.03 12.70
C ILE A 385 19.15 -12.89 13.53
N TYR A 386 18.12 -13.23 14.28
CA TYR A 386 17.42 -12.29 15.14
C TYR A 386 17.20 -12.93 16.50
N LEU A 387 17.61 -12.23 17.54
CA LEU A 387 17.40 -12.62 18.93
C LEU A 387 16.57 -11.54 19.62
N ALA A 388 15.47 -11.93 20.24
CA ALA A 388 14.62 -11.04 21.00
C ALA A 388 14.36 -11.62 22.39
N ALA A 389 14.39 -10.77 23.39
CA ALA A 389 14.00 -11.12 24.74
C ALA A 389 13.09 -10.03 25.28
N SER A 390 11.96 -10.41 25.82
CA SER A 390 11.04 -9.48 26.44
C SER A 390 10.64 -9.97 27.83
N ARG A 391 10.43 -9.02 28.72
CA ARG A 391 10.03 -9.30 30.08
C ARG A 391 8.90 -8.38 30.49
N ASP A 392 7.84 -8.98 30.98
CA ASP A 392 6.83 -8.25 31.75
C ASP A 392 7.34 -8.14 33.19
N GLN A 393 7.68 -6.93 33.61
CA GLN A 393 8.28 -6.69 34.92
C GLN A 393 7.34 -7.00 36.10
N GLN A 394 6.01 -6.97 35.84
CA GLN A 394 5.03 -7.29 36.89
C GLN A 394 4.92 -8.80 37.11
N GLN A 395 4.97 -9.59 36.06
CA GLN A 395 4.94 -11.04 36.12
C GLN A 395 6.33 -11.65 36.33
N GLY A 396 7.36 -10.94 35.93
CA GLY A 396 8.76 -11.34 36.16
C GLY A 396 9.28 -12.41 35.19
N ASP A 397 8.51 -12.79 34.18
CA ASP A 397 8.86 -13.87 33.28
C ASP A 397 9.45 -13.35 31.97
N TRP A 398 10.44 -14.07 31.45
CA TRP A 398 11.09 -13.76 30.18
C TRP A 398 10.51 -14.59 29.07
N THR A 399 10.27 -13.93 27.93
CA THR A 399 10.04 -14.58 26.64
C THR A 399 11.27 -14.35 25.79
N VAL A 400 11.89 -15.42 25.32
CA VAL A 400 13.11 -15.35 24.50
C VAL A 400 12.86 -16.06 23.20
N ALA A 401 13.23 -15.43 22.09
CA ALA A 401 13.10 -16.00 20.76
C ALA A 401 14.40 -15.82 19.96
N LEU A 402 14.84 -16.89 19.32
CA LEU A 402 15.96 -16.86 18.39
C LEU A 402 15.43 -17.31 17.03
N SER A 403 15.62 -16.51 15.99
CA SER A 403 15.14 -16.79 14.66
C SER A 403 16.26 -16.72 13.64
N LEU A 404 16.39 -17.74 12.80
CA LEU A 404 17.30 -17.77 11.67
C LEU A 404 16.47 -17.73 10.39
N GLN A 405 16.73 -16.76 9.53
CA GLN A 405 16.04 -16.62 8.25
C GLN A 405 17.00 -16.84 7.10
N ILE A 406 16.64 -17.71 6.18
CA ILE A 406 17.48 -18.15 5.09
C ILE A 406 16.72 -17.97 3.78
N PRO A 407 17.10 -16.99 2.93
CA PRO A 407 16.58 -16.93 1.56
C PRO A 407 17.14 -18.09 0.74
N LEU A 408 16.27 -18.75 -0.02
CA LEU A 408 16.62 -19.90 -0.85
C LEU A 408 16.41 -19.60 -2.33
N GLY A 409 16.63 -18.38 -2.75
CA GLY A 409 16.42 -17.90 -4.10
C GLY A 409 15.55 -16.64 -4.11
N GLU A 410 15.03 -16.26 -5.27
CA GLU A 410 14.27 -15.03 -5.41
C GLU A 410 12.91 -15.08 -4.71
N ARG A 411 12.31 -16.26 -4.57
CA ARG A 411 10.95 -16.40 -4.10
C ARG A 411 10.79 -17.30 -2.89
N ASP A 412 11.81 -18.08 -2.58
CA ASP A 412 11.74 -19.05 -1.51
C ASP A 412 12.53 -18.58 -0.30
N SER A 413 12.01 -18.83 0.87
CA SER A 413 12.68 -18.57 2.14
C SER A 413 12.31 -19.63 3.15
N ALA A 414 13.24 -19.91 4.06
CA ALA A 414 13.01 -20.77 5.20
C ALA A 414 13.38 -20.04 6.48
N ALA A 415 12.69 -20.35 7.55
CA ALA A 415 12.98 -19.80 8.86
C ALA A 415 12.92 -20.88 9.93
N ILE A 416 13.83 -20.81 10.87
CA ILE A 416 13.85 -21.67 12.05
C ILE A 416 13.76 -20.73 13.26
N THR A 417 12.77 -20.95 14.12
CA THR A 417 12.60 -20.15 15.32
C THR A 417 12.58 -21.05 16.54
N LEU A 418 13.39 -20.70 17.53
CA LEU A 418 13.40 -21.30 18.84
C LEU A 418 12.88 -20.27 19.82
N GLU A 419 11.82 -20.59 20.54
CA GLU A 419 11.16 -19.67 21.44
C GLU A 419 10.90 -20.35 22.79
N ASN A 420 11.09 -19.59 23.85
CA ASN A 420 10.72 -20.03 25.20
C ASN A 420 9.82 -18.96 25.82
N THR A 421 8.59 -19.36 26.12
CA THR A 421 7.60 -18.47 26.75
C THR A 421 7.16 -19.08 28.08
N PRO A 422 6.73 -18.25 29.05
CA PRO A 422 6.24 -18.77 30.34
C PRO A 422 5.04 -19.70 30.21
N ASP A 423 4.14 -19.41 29.26
CA ASP A 423 2.87 -20.14 29.11
C ASP A 423 2.99 -21.39 28.25
N ALA A 424 3.73 -21.31 27.15
CA ALA A 424 3.84 -22.39 26.19
C ALA A 424 5.13 -23.22 26.33
N GLY A 425 6.05 -22.78 27.22
CA GLY A 425 7.35 -23.42 27.37
C GLY A 425 8.22 -23.24 26.12
N SER A 426 8.94 -24.31 25.79
CA SER A 426 9.86 -24.31 24.64
C SER A 426 9.08 -24.62 23.36
N THR A 427 9.27 -23.80 22.33
CA THR A 427 8.65 -23.97 21.03
C THR A 427 9.73 -23.95 19.94
N GLN A 428 9.65 -24.89 19.02
CA GLN A 428 10.51 -24.99 17.85
C GLN A 428 9.63 -24.87 16.61
N ARG A 429 9.98 -23.94 15.72
CA ARG A 429 9.20 -23.70 14.49
C ARG A 429 10.07 -23.81 13.26
N LEU A 430 9.49 -24.45 12.27
CA LEU A 430 10.03 -24.45 10.91
C LEU A 430 9.01 -23.78 10.01
N ASN A 431 9.48 -22.87 9.21
CA ASN A 431 8.64 -22.11 8.27
C ASN A 431 9.27 -22.17 6.89
N TYR A 432 8.47 -22.45 5.89
CA TYR A 432 8.88 -22.38 4.50
C TYR A 432 7.88 -21.54 3.73
N ASN A 433 8.38 -20.61 2.93
CA ASN A 433 7.52 -19.72 2.15
C ASN A 433 8.00 -19.63 0.71
N HIS A 434 7.07 -19.78 -0.22
CA HIS A 434 7.26 -19.46 -1.63
C HIS A 434 6.31 -18.33 -1.99
N SER A 435 6.86 -17.16 -2.31
CA SER A 435 6.06 -15.97 -2.59
C SER A 435 5.43 -16.02 -3.96
N MET A 436 4.30 -15.35 -4.10
CA MET A 436 3.57 -15.23 -5.35
C MET A 436 4.41 -14.49 -6.39
N PRO A 437 4.57 -15.02 -7.62
CA PRO A 437 5.22 -14.28 -8.70
C PRO A 437 4.47 -12.98 -9.04
N THR A 438 5.20 -11.97 -9.49
CA THR A 438 4.61 -10.65 -9.80
C THR A 438 3.59 -10.70 -10.94
N ASP A 439 3.77 -11.63 -11.87
CA ASP A 439 2.86 -11.84 -13.01
C ASP A 439 1.80 -12.93 -12.76
N GLY A 440 1.70 -13.40 -11.52
CA GLY A 440 0.78 -14.46 -11.14
C GLY A 440 1.40 -15.84 -11.15
N GLY A 441 0.68 -16.80 -10.64
CA GLY A 441 1.12 -18.19 -10.50
C GLY A 441 0.77 -18.72 -9.12
N PHE A 442 1.60 -19.58 -8.59
CA PHE A 442 1.37 -20.23 -7.30
C PHE A 442 2.21 -19.63 -6.19
N SER A 443 1.65 -19.64 -5.01
CA SER A 443 2.37 -19.39 -3.76
C SER A 443 2.03 -20.49 -2.76
N TRP A 444 2.95 -20.79 -1.86
CA TRP A 444 2.68 -21.71 -0.77
C TRP A 444 3.47 -21.33 0.46
N ASN A 445 2.89 -21.66 1.60
CA ASN A 445 3.50 -21.46 2.90
C ASN A 445 3.22 -22.69 3.73
N MET A 446 4.24 -23.19 4.42
CA MET A 446 4.13 -24.29 5.35
C MET A 446 4.81 -23.92 6.64
N ALA A 447 4.16 -24.22 7.76
CA ALA A 447 4.72 -24.02 9.08
C ALA A 447 4.44 -25.23 9.96
N TRP A 448 5.40 -25.56 10.77
CA TRP A 448 5.28 -26.63 11.75
C TRP A 448 5.93 -26.17 13.04
N ALA A 449 5.25 -26.38 14.15
CA ALA A 449 5.75 -26.01 15.46
C ALA A 449 5.57 -27.16 16.45
N ARG A 450 6.63 -27.43 17.19
CA ARG A 450 6.62 -28.35 18.30
C ARG A 450 6.65 -27.55 19.60
N GLN A 451 5.65 -27.80 20.44
CA GLN A 451 5.51 -27.10 21.72
C GLN A 451 5.67 -28.09 22.87
N SER A 452 6.46 -27.72 23.88
CA SER A 452 6.74 -28.62 25.01
C SER A 452 5.54 -28.82 25.93
N GLN A 453 4.63 -27.84 25.99
CA GLN A 453 3.49 -27.84 26.91
C GLN A 453 2.12 -27.82 26.18
N ALA A 454 2.14 -28.04 24.88
CA ALA A 454 0.94 -28.06 24.05
C ALA A 454 1.11 -29.04 22.89
N SER A 455 0.04 -29.31 22.18
CA SER A 455 0.07 -30.16 20.98
C SER A 455 0.89 -29.49 19.88
N ASN A 456 1.44 -30.30 18.95
CA ASN A 456 2.11 -29.79 17.80
C ASN A 456 1.14 -28.99 16.92
N TYR A 457 1.62 -27.89 16.39
CA TYR A 457 0.90 -27.02 15.48
C TYR A 457 1.39 -27.22 14.05
N GLN A 458 0.46 -27.17 13.11
CA GLN A 458 0.77 -27.30 11.70
C GLN A 458 -0.09 -26.35 10.88
N GLN A 459 0.48 -25.86 9.78
CA GLN A 459 -0.17 -24.93 8.90
C GLN A 459 0.32 -25.16 7.48
N ALA A 460 -0.58 -25.08 6.52
CA ALA A 460 -0.25 -25.07 5.12
C ALA A 460 -1.22 -24.16 4.38
N THR A 461 -0.70 -23.36 3.46
CA THR A 461 -1.48 -22.47 2.62
C THR A 461 -1.02 -22.62 1.18
N LEU A 462 -1.97 -22.73 0.27
CA LEU A 462 -1.71 -22.73 -1.17
C LEU A 462 -2.48 -21.59 -1.78
N GLY A 463 -1.82 -20.75 -2.57
CA GLY A 463 -2.41 -19.64 -3.27
C GLY A 463 -2.18 -19.72 -4.77
N TRP A 464 -3.09 -19.18 -5.53
CA TRP A 464 -2.98 -19.04 -6.96
C TRP A 464 -3.60 -17.73 -7.41
N ARG A 465 -2.91 -17.05 -8.29
CA ARG A 465 -3.37 -15.79 -8.84
C ARG A 465 -3.13 -15.75 -10.34
N ASN A 466 -4.13 -15.26 -11.07
CA ASN A 466 -3.95 -14.81 -12.44
C ASN A 466 -4.34 -13.33 -12.53
N ASN A 467 -4.50 -12.80 -13.73
CA ASN A 467 -4.85 -11.39 -13.90
C ASN A 467 -6.30 -11.06 -13.52
N ASN A 468 -7.13 -12.05 -13.27
CA ASN A 468 -8.56 -11.88 -13.06
C ASN A 468 -9.02 -12.17 -11.64
N ILE A 469 -8.33 -13.06 -10.93
CA ILE A 469 -8.74 -13.51 -9.61
C ILE A 469 -7.54 -14.04 -8.83
N GLU A 470 -7.63 -13.96 -7.52
CA GLU A 470 -6.72 -14.61 -6.61
C GLU A 470 -7.51 -15.53 -5.69
N VAL A 471 -7.07 -16.78 -5.60
CA VAL A 471 -7.68 -17.77 -4.71
C VAL A 471 -6.61 -18.36 -3.81
N GLN A 472 -6.98 -18.64 -2.58
CA GLN A 472 -6.09 -19.30 -1.64
C GLN A 472 -6.88 -20.14 -0.68
N GLY A 473 -6.21 -21.10 -0.10
CA GLY A 473 -6.84 -21.95 0.90
C GLY A 473 -5.81 -22.74 1.65
N GLY A 474 -6.23 -23.35 2.71
CA GLY A 474 -5.33 -24.14 3.54
C GLY A 474 -5.97 -24.62 4.79
N GLY A 475 -5.12 -25.06 5.69
CA GLY A 475 -5.50 -25.50 7.01
C GLY A 475 -4.46 -25.13 8.03
N TYR A 476 -4.89 -24.94 9.25
CA TYR A 476 -3.99 -24.68 10.38
C TYR A 476 -4.61 -25.19 11.67
N GLY A 477 -3.78 -25.44 12.63
CA GLY A 477 -4.19 -25.76 13.97
C GLY A 477 -3.43 -26.92 14.57
N GLU A 478 -3.89 -27.35 15.71
CA GLU A 478 -3.42 -28.53 16.42
C GLU A 478 -4.20 -29.78 16.00
N ARG A 479 -3.65 -30.94 16.26
CA ARG A 479 -4.32 -32.21 16.02
C ARG A 479 -5.68 -32.22 16.73
N ASP A 480 -6.74 -32.65 16.02
CA ASP A 480 -8.14 -32.67 16.47
C ASP A 480 -8.80 -31.29 16.60
N MET A 481 -8.11 -30.21 16.28
CA MET A 481 -8.64 -28.82 16.25
C MET A 481 -8.14 -28.07 15.02
N MET A 482 -8.26 -28.69 13.86
CA MET A 482 -7.86 -28.06 12.60
C MET A 482 -8.95 -27.14 12.10
N THR A 483 -8.53 -25.98 11.59
CA THR A 483 -9.37 -25.06 10.84
C THR A 483 -8.98 -25.12 9.37
N TRP A 484 -9.96 -25.40 8.52
CA TRP A 484 -9.82 -25.39 7.07
C TRP A 484 -10.47 -24.13 6.53
N TRP A 485 -9.84 -23.50 5.57
CA TRP A 485 -10.35 -22.24 5.05
C TRP A 485 -10.08 -22.09 3.56
N GLY A 486 -10.89 -21.23 2.92
CA GLY A 486 -10.74 -20.85 1.54
C GLY A 486 -11.12 -19.40 1.34
N GLU A 487 -10.45 -18.76 0.40
CA GLU A 487 -10.67 -17.35 0.09
C GLU A 487 -10.56 -17.12 -1.41
N ALA A 488 -11.44 -16.27 -1.93
CA ALA A 488 -11.38 -15.81 -3.32
C ALA A 488 -11.57 -14.29 -3.32
N MET A 489 -10.66 -13.58 -3.96
CA MET A 489 -10.68 -12.13 -3.98
C MET A 489 -10.38 -11.59 -5.37
N GLY A 490 -10.93 -10.43 -5.66
CA GLY A 490 -10.73 -9.76 -6.93
C GLY A 490 -11.57 -8.50 -7.04
N ALA A 491 -11.66 -8.01 -8.26
CA ALA A 491 -12.44 -6.84 -8.59
C ALA A 491 -13.12 -6.98 -9.95
N LEU A 492 -14.27 -6.34 -10.07
CA LEU A 492 -14.93 -6.11 -11.36
C LEU A 492 -14.86 -4.62 -11.63
N VAL A 493 -14.32 -4.25 -12.78
CA VAL A 493 -14.05 -2.85 -13.12
C VAL A 493 -14.77 -2.50 -14.41
N LEU A 494 -15.51 -1.40 -14.37
CA LEU A 494 -16.14 -0.80 -15.54
C LEU A 494 -15.42 0.51 -15.85
N MET A 495 -14.76 0.56 -17.01
CA MET A 495 -14.01 1.73 -17.46
C MET A 495 -13.95 1.74 -18.98
N ASP A 496 -14.13 2.91 -19.59
CA ASP A 496 -14.16 3.11 -21.05
C ASP A 496 -15.16 2.21 -21.78
N GLY A 497 -16.28 1.92 -21.13
CA GLY A 497 -17.31 1.05 -21.71
C GLY A 497 -16.96 -0.43 -21.69
N GLU A 498 -15.83 -0.81 -21.11
CA GLU A 498 -15.36 -2.19 -21.01
C GLU A 498 -15.47 -2.69 -19.58
N LEU A 499 -15.78 -3.97 -19.43
CA LEU A 499 -15.83 -4.65 -18.13
C LEU A 499 -14.61 -5.54 -18.00
N PHE A 500 -13.87 -5.35 -16.88
CA PHE A 500 -12.68 -6.12 -16.58
C PHE A 500 -12.87 -6.91 -15.29
N ALA A 501 -12.43 -8.17 -15.29
CA ALA A 501 -12.18 -8.89 -14.06
C ALA A 501 -10.70 -8.72 -13.70
N ALA A 502 -10.43 -8.34 -12.47
CA ALA A 502 -9.09 -7.97 -12.04
C ALA A 502 -8.81 -8.47 -10.62
N ASN A 503 -7.57 -8.37 -10.21
CA ASN A 503 -7.22 -8.55 -8.81
C ASN A 503 -7.73 -7.38 -7.98
N LYS A 504 -7.85 -7.58 -6.68
CA LYS A 504 -8.36 -6.58 -5.73
C LYS A 504 -7.59 -5.27 -5.86
N ILE A 505 -8.31 -4.16 -5.92
CA ILE A 505 -7.78 -2.82 -6.12
C ILE A 505 -7.94 -2.04 -4.82
N ASN A 506 -6.81 -1.74 -4.18
CA ASN A 506 -6.82 -1.03 -2.91
C ASN A 506 -6.75 0.49 -3.06
N ASP A 507 -6.12 0.98 -4.11
CA ASP A 507 -5.91 2.41 -4.37
C ASP A 507 -6.10 2.71 -5.86
N ALA A 508 -5.07 3.14 -6.54
CA ALA A 508 -5.10 3.43 -7.96
C ALA A 508 -4.90 2.17 -8.81
N PHE A 509 -5.30 2.24 -10.06
CA PHE A 509 -5.06 1.18 -11.02
C PHE A 509 -4.87 1.74 -12.42
N VAL A 510 -4.32 0.92 -13.29
CA VAL A 510 -4.06 1.27 -14.68
C VAL A 510 -4.64 0.18 -15.59
N VAL A 511 -5.30 0.59 -16.64
CA VAL A 511 -5.64 -0.28 -17.77
C VAL A 511 -4.65 0.05 -18.88
N VAL A 512 -3.80 -0.91 -19.22
CA VAL A 512 -2.89 -0.80 -20.36
C VAL A 512 -3.61 -1.25 -21.61
N SER A 513 -3.60 -0.42 -22.64
CA SER A 513 -4.17 -0.73 -23.95
C SER A 513 -3.07 -0.81 -25.00
N THR A 514 -3.06 -1.90 -25.74
CA THR A 514 -2.16 -2.14 -26.86
C THR A 514 -2.87 -2.08 -28.20
N ASP A 515 -3.90 -1.24 -28.28
CA ASP A 515 -4.65 -0.96 -29.51
C ASP A 515 -5.18 -2.24 -30.19
N GLY A 516 -5.77 -3.11 -29.38
CA GLY A 516 -6.37 -4.36 -29.86
C GLY A 516 -5.39 -5.53 -30.03
N GLN A 517 -4.10 -5.35 -29.79
CA GLN A 517 -3.11 -6.42 -29.95
C GLN A 517 -3.11 -7.35 -28.72
N PRO A 518 -3.41 -8.65 -28.90
CA PRO A 518 -3.42 -9.61 -27.81
C PRO A 518 -2.00 -10.09 -27.45
N ASP A 519 -1.87 -10.66 -26.26
CA ASP A 519 -0.68 -11.36 -25.79
C ASP A 519 0.60 -10.52 -25.78
N VAL A 520 0.46 -9.19 -25.65
CA VAL A 520 1.60 -8.29 -25.53
C VAL A 520 2.05 -8.27 -24.07
N PRO A 521 3.29 -8.67 -23.78
CA PRO A 521 3.80 -8.62 -22.42
C PRO A 521 3.93 -7.19 -21.91
N VAL A 522 3.46 -6.97 -20.69
CA VAL A 522 3.47 -5.67 -20.03
C VAL A 522 4.31 -5.75 -18.78
N SER A 523 5.11 -4.72 -18.54
CA SER A 523 5.90 -4.56 -17.33
C SER A 523 5.49 -3.28 -16.58
N TYR A 524 5.49 -3.39 -15.27
CA TYR A 524 5.30 -2.28 -14.34
C TYR A 524 6.54 -2.16 -13.48
N GLU A 525 7.20 -0.99 -13.50
CA GLU A 525 8.46 -0.76 -12.79
C GLU A 525 9.50 -1.87 -13.09
N ASN A 526 9.61 -2.24 -14.37
CA ASN A 526 10.50 -3.28 -14.89
C ASN A 526 10.21 -4.70 -14.39
N GLN A 527 9.07 -4.92 -13.78
CA GLN A 527 8.61 -6.24 -13.37
C GLN A 527 7.49 -6.71 -14.28
N PRO A 528 7.56 -7.94 -14.81
CA PRO A 528 6.47 -8.47 -15.63
C PRO A 528 5.19 -8.59 -14.81
N VAL A 529 4.08 -8.10 -15.34
CA VAL A 529 2.79 -8.14 -14.66
C VAL A 529 1.71 -8.89 -15.43
N GLY A 530 2.01 -9.33 -16.63
CA GLY A 530 1.10 -10.13 -17.43
C GLY A 530 1.15 -9.77 -18.91
N LYS A 531 0.17 -10.28 -19.65
CA LYS A 531 0.01 -10.05 -21.08
C LYS A 531 -1.37 -9.49 -21.35
N THR A 532 -1.49 -8.67 -22.40
CA THR A 532 -2.79 -8.15 -22.82
C THR A 532 -3.73 -9.28 -23.23
N ASN A 533 -5.01 -9.05 -22.96
CA ASN A 533 -6.07 -10.01 -23.29
C ASN A 533 -6.41 -9.99 -24.79
N ARG A 534 -7.44 -10.73 -25.18
CA ARG A 534 -7.89 -10.84 -26.57
C ARG A 534 -8.21 -9.48 -27.18
N ASN A 535 -8.67 -8.52 -26.40
CA ASN A 535 -9.04 -7.17 -26.85
C ASN A 535 -7.88 -6.16 -26.71
N GLY A 536 -6.70 -6.61 -26.28
CA GLY A 536 -5.53 -5.76 -26.14
C GLY A 536 -5.46 -4.98 -24.84
N TYR A 537 -6.10 -5.45 -23.77
CA TYR A 537 -6.11 -4.79 -22.48
C TYR A 537 -5.45 -5.63 -21.40
N LEU A 538 -4.77 -4.97 -20.49
CA LEU A 538 -4.31 -5.55 -19.22
C LEU A 538 -4.56 -4.56 -18.11
N LEU A 539 -5.24 -4.97 -17.05
CA LEU A 539 -5.46 -4.15 -15.87
C LEU A 539 -4.39 -4.46 -14.83
N ILE A 540 -3.74 -3.42 -14.33
CA ILE A 540 -2.72 -3.50 -13.27
C ILE A 540 -3.35 -2.93 -12.00
N SER A 541 -3.57 -3.79 -11.00
CA SER A 541 -4.35 -3.46 -9.80
C SER A 541 -3.52 -2.88 -8.66
N GLY A 542 -2.23 -3.17 -8.61
CA GLY A 542 -1.37 -2.81 -7.47
C GLY A 542 -0.54 -1.55 -7.72
N VAL A 543 -1.18 -0.42 -7.99
CA VAL A 543 -0.49 0.83 -8.31
C VAL A 543 -0.57 1.78 -7.13
N SER A 544 0.56 2.38 -6.77
CA SER A 544 0.62 3.43 -5.75
C SER A 544 0.31 4.79 -6.35
N ALA A 545 -0.61 5.53 -5.71
CA ALA A 545 -0.98 6.86 -6.16
C ALA A 545 0.18 7.86 -5.97
N TYR A 546 0.25 8.86 -6.84
CA TYR A 546 1.14 10.03 -6.80
C TYR A 546 2.63 9.78 -7.05
N TYR A 547 3.07 8.53 -7.07
CA TYR A 547 4.45 8.19 -7.43
C TYR A 547 4.52 7.87 -8.91
N PRO A 548 5.37 8.58 -9.68
CA PRO A 548 5.55 8.25 -11.09
C PRO A 548 6.07 6.83 -11.25
N ALA A 549 5.41 6.05 -12.07
CA ALA A 549 5.76 4.66 -12.33
C ALA A 549 5.88 4.42 -13.82
N SER A 550 6.78 3.52 -14.21
CA SER A 550 7.04 3.17 -15.59
C SER A 550 6.17 1.99 -16.02
N TYR A 551 5.46 2.18 -17.12
CA TYR A 551 4.65 1.16 -17.78
C TYR A 551 5.27 0.91 -19.15
N SER A 552 5.63 -0.34 -19.43
CA SER A 552 6.29 -0.69 -20.69
C SER A 552 5.69 -1.94 -21.31
N ILE A 553 5.84 -2.05 -22.61
CA ILE A 553 5.40 -3.21 -23.38
C ILE A 553 6.57 -3.83 -24.12
N ASN A 554 6.51 -5.15 -24.31
CA ASN A 554 7.49 -5.88 -25.10
C ASN A 554 6.97 -6.06 -26.53
N THR A 555 7.74 -5.60 -27.49
CA THR A 555 7.34 -5.54 -28.90
C THR A 555 7.63 -6.82 -29.69
N LEU A 556 8.25 -7.84 -29.07
CA LEU A 556 8.70 -9.04 -29.77
C LEU A 556 7.56 -9.83 -30.44
N ASN A 557 6.36 -9.81 -29.86
CA ASN A 557 5.22 -10.56 -30.36
C ASN A 557 4.29 -9.74 -31.26
N LEU A 558 4.66 -8.51 -31.57
CA LEU A 558 3.86 -7.66 -32.45
C LEU A 558 4.04 -8.01 -33.91
N PRO A 559 3.02 -7.83 -34.76
CA PRO A 559 3.16 -7.99 -36.20
C PRO A 559 4.29 -7.10 -36.74
N ALA A 560 5.00 -7.58 -37.74
CA ALA A 560 6.16 -6.88 -38.30
C ALA A 560 5.81 -5.53 -38.94
N ASP A 561 4.55 -5.32 -39.28
CA ASP A 561 4.03 -4.09 -39.88
C ASP A 561 3.48 -3.11 -38.83
N THR A 562 3.70 -3.37 -37.55
CA THR A 562 3.24 -2.52 -36.46
C THR A 562 4.23 -1.39 -36.21
N ARG A 563 3.72 -0.16 -36.16
CA ARG A 563 4.48 1.04 -35.84
C ARG A 563 4.07 1.61 -34.49
N LEU A 564 5.04 1.83 -33.61
CA LEU A 564 4.86 2.34 -32.27
C LEU A 564 5.50 3.70 -32.10
N LYS A 565 4.78 4.62 -31.44
CA LYS A 565 5.37 5.91 -31.05
C LYS A 565 6.20 5.74 -29.79
N GLU A 566 5.73 4.93 -28.85
CA GLU A 566 6.35 4.72 -27.55
C GLU A 566 6.17 3.27 -27.11
N THR A 567 7.15 2.76 -26.37
CA THR A 567 7.08 1.45 -25.73
C THR A 567 7.08 1.56 -24.20
N GLU A 568 7.24 2.76 -23.69
CA GLU A 568 7.30 3.04 -22.27
C GLU A 568 6.65 4.39 -21.97
N ARG A 569 5.86 4.43 -20.91
CA ARG A 569 5.28 5.66 -20.38
C ARG A 569 5.47 5.72 -18.88
N ARG A 570 5.85 6.89 -18.39
CA ARG A 570 6.02 7.15 -16.97
C ARG A 570 4.96 8.16 -16.52
N ILE A 571 4.08 7.71 -15.64
CA ILE A 571 2.96 8.53 -15.15
C ILE A 571 2.72 8.33 -13.66
N ALA A 572 2.13 9.33 -13.02
CA ALA A 572 1.57 9.26 -11.69
C ALA A 572 0.04 9.28 -11.75
N LEU A 573 -0.62 8.67 -10.77
CA LEU A 573 -2.06 8.53 -10.73
C LEU A 573 -2.64 9.23 -9.51
N ARG A 574 -3.86 9.73 -9.65
CA ARG A 574 -4.65 10.24 -8.53
C ARG A 574 -5.10 9.10 -7.63
N ARG A 575 -5.17 9.36 -6.35
CA ARG A 575 -5.70 8.42 -5.34
C ARG A 575 -7.08 7.90 -5.72
N ASN A 576 -7.29 6.62 -5.56
CA ASN A 576 -8.55 5.91 -5.80
C ASN A 576 -9.07 6.00 -7.24
N SER A 577 -8.24 6.41 -8.18
CA SER A 577 -8.62 6.56 -9.59
C SER A 577 -8.01 5.46 -10.44
N GLY A 578 -8.63 5.22 -11.58
CA GLY A 578 -8.07 4.41 -12.65
C GLY A 578 -7.73 5.27 -13.86
N TYR A 579 -6.80 4.82 -14.67
CA TYR A 579 -6.38 5.55 -15.85
C TYR A 579 -6.02 4.59 -16.98
N LEU A 580 -6.36 4.97 -18.21
CA LEU A 580 -6.02 4.21 -19.40
C LEU A 580 -4.65 4.66 -19.90
N VAL A 581 -3.67 3.75 -19.85
CA VAL A 581 -2.36 3.95 -20.47
C VAL A 581 -2.42 3.32 -21.86
N ASP A 582 -2.49 4.18 -22.86
CA ASP A 582 -2.63 3.76 -24.23
C ASP A 582 -1.27 3.73 -24.93
N PHE A 583 -0.99 2.63 -25.62
CA PHE A 583 0.14 2.49 -26.53
C PHE A 583 -0.43 2.39 -27.96
N PRO A 584 -0.63 3.54 -28.63
CA PRO A 584 -1.22 3.53 -29.97
C PRO A 584 -0.33 2.78 -30.95
N MET A 585 -0.94 1.92 -31.72
CA MET A 585 -0.26 1.12 -32.73
C MET A 585 -0.86 1.38 -34.09
N GLU A 586 -0.05 1.87 -34.99
CA GLU A 586 -0.44 2.00 -36.38
C GLU A 586 0.06 0.79 -37.14
N GLN A 587 -0.80 0.18 -37.90
CA GLN A 587 -0.39 -0.83 -38.85
C GLN A 587 0.22 -0.13 -40.03
N GLU A 588 1.51 -0.22 -40.15
CA GLU A 588 2.23 0.26 -41.30
C GLU A 588 2.27 -0.88 -42.35
N ARG A 589 1.82 -0.61 -43.52
CA ARG A 589 1.91 -1.59 -44.59
C ARG A 589 3.33 -1.56 -45.17
N VAL A 590 4.07 -2.63 -44.96
CA VAL A 590 5.46 -2.79 -45.38
C VAL A 590 5.56 -4.00 -46.33
N ALA A 591 6.48 -3.93 -47.27
CA ALA A 591 6.73 -5.05 -48.15
C ALA A 591 8.14 -4.98 -48.75
N SER A 592 8.70 -6.14 -49.06
CA SER A 592 9.86 -6.25 -49.94
C SER A 592 9.35 -6.35 -51.40
N VAL A 593 10.04 -5.71 -52.28
CA VAL A 593 9.72 -5.80 -53.71
C VAL A 593 10.99 -6.16 -54.49
N ILE A 594 10.86 -7.07 -55.41
CA ILE A 594 11.94 -7.43 -56.35
C ILE A 594 11.67 -6.69 -57.64
N LEU A 595 12.64 -5.89 -58.06
CA LEU A 595 12.52 -5.05 -59.24
C LEU A 595 13.46 -5.56 -60.34
N HIS A 596 12.88 -5.78 -61.52
CA HIS A 596 13.61 -6.16 -62.72
C HIS A 596 13.43 -5.11 -63.81
N ASP A 597 14.37 -5.01 -64.74
CA ASP A 597 14.28 -4.15 -65.91
C ASP A 597 13.45 -4.79 -67.00
N GLY A 598 13.32 -4.09 -68.14
CA GLY A 598 12.56 -4.58 -69.28
C GLY A 598 13.18 -5.80 -69.97
N ALA A 599 14.43 -6.11 -69.71
CA ALA A 599 15.15 -7.31 -70.21
C ALA A 599 15.08 -8.50 -69.23
N GLY A 600 14.38 -8.35 -68.11
CA GLY A 600 14.25 -9.38 -67.07
C GLY A 600 15.44 -9.52 -66.13
N GLU A 601 16.38 -8.59 -66.15
CA GLU A 601 17.50 -8.54 -65.23
C GLU A 601 17.17 -7.70 -63.98
N ALA A 602 17.77 -8.07 -62.86
CA ALA A 602 17.55 -7.33 -61.61
C ALA A 602 18.04 -5.89 -61.75
N ILE A 603 17.25 -4.95 -61.18
CA ILE A 603 17.64 -3.54 -61.07
C ILE A 603 18.98 -3.45 -60.32
N PRO A 604 19.96 -2.63 -60.79
CA PRO A 604 21.29 -2.64 -60.21
C PRO A 604 21.29 -2.22 -58.71
N LEU A 605 22.21 -2.82 -58.00
CA LEU A 605 22.49 -2.47 -56.61
C LEU A 605 22.80 -0.96 -56.51
N GLY A 606 22.25 -0.32 -55.48
CA GLY A 606 22.44 1.12 -55.29
C GLY A 606 21.48 2.02 -56.05
N SER A 607 20.56 1.45 -56.85
CA SER A 607 19.46 2.21 -57.47
C SER A 607 18.56 2.77 -56.37
N GLN A 608 17.90 3.90 -56.67
CA GLN A 608 16.97 4.53 -55.74
C GLN A 608 15.54 4.36 -56.19
N VAL A 609 14.68 3.95 -55.27
CA VAL A 609 13.26 3.93 -55.44
C VAL A 609 12.66 5.19 -54.85
N ARG A 610 12.03 6.00 -55.66
CA ARG A 610 11.44 7.28 -55.24
C ARG A 610 9.91 7.18 -55.23
N ARG A 611 9.32 7.79 -54.25
CA ARG A 611 7.86 7.98 -54.12
C ARG A 611 7.57 9.42 -53.76
N GLN A 612 6.42 9.92 -54.21
CA GLN A 612 6.05 11.31 -53.89
C GLN A 612 5.87 11.50 -52.37
N GLY A 613 6.56 12.54 -51.82
CA GLY A 613 6.48 12.87 -50.40
C GLY A 613 7.24 11.93 -49.46
N ARG A 614 8.10 11.06 -50.02
CA ARG A 614 8.88 10.11 -49.24
C ARG A 614 10.37 10.21 -49.57
N GLU A 615 11.19 9.78 -48.61
CA GLU A 615 12.62 9.67 -48.85
C GLU A 615 12.93 8.48 -49.77
N PRO A 616 13.96 8.62 -50.65
CA PRO A 616 14.37 7.51 -51.51
C PRO A 616 14.88 6.32 -50.72
N VAL A 617 14.54 5.12 -51.23
CA VAL A 617 15.01 3.86 -50.70
C VAL A 617 16.02 3.24 -51.64
N VAL A 618 17.12 2.69 -51.11
CA VAL A 618 18.19 2.09 -51.90
C VAL A 618 17.84 0.65 -52.22
N VAL A 619 18.02 0.25 -53.45
CA VAL A 619 17.87 -1.14 -53.90
C VAL A 619 19.10 -1.96 -53.50
N GLY A 620 18.87 -3.09 -52.85
CA GLY A 620 19.91 -4.02 -52.46
C GLY A 620 20.24 -5.04 -53.54
N TYR A 621 20.82 -6.17 -53.16
CA TYR A 621 21.14 -7.26 -54.08
C TYR A 621 19.92 -7.88 -54.73
N ASP A 622 20.05 -8.37 -55.95
CA ASP A 622 19.00 -9.03 -56.71
C ASP A 622 17.73 -8.19 -56.95
N GLY A 623 17.88 -6.87 -56.96
CA GLY A 623 16.76 -5.95 -57.19
C GLY A 623 15.81 -5.83 -56.01
N LEU A 624 16.20 -6.29 -54.83
CA LEU A 624 15.36 -6.27 -53.63
C LEU A 624 15.34 -4.89 -52.99
N ALA A 625 14.16 -4.34 -52.80
CA ALA A 625 13.99 -3.09 -52.04
C ALA A 625 12.97 -3.31 -50.93
N TRP A 626 13.22 -2.70 -49.77
CA TRP A 626 12.31 -2.68 -48.64
C TRP A 626 11.56 -1.35 -48.63
N LEU A 627 10.23 -1.42 -48.71
CA LEU A 627 9.38 -0.23 -48.77
C LEU A 627 8.45 -0.21 -47.54
N GLU A 628 8.38 0.94 -46.90
CA GLU A 628 7.54 1.20 -45.75
C GLU A 628 6.45 2.19 -46.09
N ASP A 629 5.39 2.21 -45.27
CA ASP A 629 4.27 3.13 -45.35
C ASP A 629 3.61 3.11 -46.75
N LEU A 630 3.21 1.93 -47.18
CA LEU A 630 2.63 1.68 -48.48
C LEU A 630 1.12 1.90 -48.49
N ALA A 631 0.60 2.44 -49.58
CA ALA A 631 -0.84 2.47 -49.88
C ALA A 631 -1.24 1.21 -50.67
N ASP A 632 -2.52 1.08 -50.97
CA ASP A 632 -3.01 -0.04 -51.81
C ASP A 632 -2.37 -0.06 -53.21
N VAL A 633 -2.15 1.12 -53.75
CA VAL A 633 -1.50 1.31 -55.05
C VAL A 633 -0.36 2.33 -54.87
N ASN A 634 0.85 1.94 -55.24
CA ASN A 634 2.05 2.71 -55.04
C ASN A 634 2.83 2.91 -56.34
N PRO A 635 2.78 4.11 -56.95
CA PRO A 635 3.64 4.42 -58.07
C PRO A 635 5.10 4.54 -57.60
N LEU A 636 6.01 3.84 -58.26
CA LEU A 636 7.43 3.83 -57.92
C LEU A 636 8.22 4.36 -59.13
N GLU A 637 9.14 5.26 -58.91
CA GLU A 637 10.13 5.68 -59.84
C GLU A 637 11.49 5.17 -59.41
N VAL A 638 12.16 4.43 -60.25
CA VAL A 638 13.47 3.84 -59.99
C VAL A 638 14.52 4.57 -60.81
N ILE A 639 15.55 5.08 -60.14
CA ILE A 639 16.68 5.72 -60.77
C ILE A 639 17.94 4.90 -60.53
N THR A 640 18.55 4.40 -61.59
CA THR A 640 19.78 3.62 -61.50
C THR A 640 21.00 4.50 -61.18
N PRO A 641 22.12 3.94 -60.71
CA PRO A 641 23.35 4.69 -60.51
C PRO A 641 23.87 5.33 -61.78
N ALA A 642 23.52 4.78 -62.96
CA ALA A 642 23.88 5.35 -64.25
C ALA A 642 22.97 6.50 -64.70
N GLY A 643 21.96 6.86 -63.90
CA GLY A 643 21.04 7.96 -64.18
C GLY A 643 19.83 7.56 -65.04
N LYS A 644 19.65 6.31 -65.39
CA LYS A 644 18.47 5.84 -66.09
C LYS A 644 17.27 5.75 -65.16
N SER A 645 16.12 6.17 -65.62
CA SER A 645 14.86 6.06 -64.84
C SER A 645 13.85 5.15 -65.49
N CYS A 646 13.09 4.48 -64.64
CA CYS A 646 11.96 3.66 -65.05
C CYS A 646 10.86 3.73 -64.00
N ARG A 647 9.65 3.33 -64.36
CA ARG A 647 8.48 3.35 -63.47
C ARG A 647 7.80 2.01 -63.39
N VAL A 648 7.30 1.74 -62.21
CA VAL A 648 6.52 0.53 -61.91
C VAL A 648 5.46 0.87 -60.85
N THR A 649 4.36 0.17 -60.85
CA THR A 649 3.33 0.33 -59.83
C THR A 649 3.30 -0.92 -58.97
N LEU A 650 3.41 -0.76 -57.70
CA LEU A 650 3.25 -1.82 -56.69
C LEU A 650 1.83 -1.78 -56.16
N SER A 651 1.06 -2.83 -56.43
CA SER A 651 -0.29 -3.02 -55.87
C SER A 651 -0.24 -4.08 -54.77
N LEU A 652 -0.70 -3.72 -53.58
CA LEU A 652 -0.69 -4.62 -52.46
C LEU A 652 -1.90 -5.54 -52.46
N THR A 653 -1.70 -6.77 -52.04
CA THR A 653 -2.79 -7.72 -51.81
C THR A 653 -3.19 -7.72 -50.34
N ALA A 654 -4.37 -8.24 -50.02
CA ALA A 654 -4.81 -8.38 -48.64
C ALA A 654 -3.86 -9.27 -47.84
N ASN A 655 -3.50 -8.83 -46.62
CA ASN A 655 -2.59 -9.55 -45.76
C ASN A 655 -3.19 -9.69 -44.35
N PRO A 656 -4.23 -10.53 -44.19
CA PRO A 656 -4.92 -10.65 -42.88
C PRO A 656 -4.07 -11.24 -41.78
N GLU A 657 -2.99 -11.97 -42.14
CA GLU A 657 -2.09 -12.56 -41.15
C GLU A 657 -0.91 -11.63 -40.75
N HIS A 658 -0.82 -10.47 -41.37
CA HIS A 658 0.25 -9.46 -41.10
C HIS A 658 1.66 -10.04 -41.25
N LYS A 659 1.87 -10.95 -42.18
CA LYS A 659 3.18 -11.51 -42.49
C LYS A 659 3.94 -10.62 -43.47
N LEU A 660 5.24 -10.64 -43.40
CA LEU A 660 6.09 -10.00 -44.41
C LEU A 660 5.83 -10.60 -45.77
N GLN A 661 5.50 -9.74 -46.73
CA GLN A 661 5.25 -10.16 -48.12
C GLN A 661 6.36 -9.65 -49.02
N THR A 662 6.73 -10.48 -49.97
CA THR A 662 7.65 -10.14 -51.06
C THR A 662 6.90 -10.15 -52.36
N TYR A 663 6.90 -9.04 -53.05
CA TYR A 663 6.23 -8.88 -54.34
C TYR A 663 7.22 -8.96 -55.47
N GLY A 664 6.81 -9.48 -56.54
CA GLY A 664 7.63 -9.50 -57.74
C GLY A 664 8.16 -10.87 -58.12
N PRO A 665 9.00 -10.91 -59.17
CA PRO A 665 9.63 -9.74 -59.82
C PRO A 665 8.65 -8.81 -60.54
N LEU A 666 8.78 -7.49 -60.25
CA LEU A 666 8.03 -6.46 -60.96
C LEU A 666 8.91 -5.86 -62.05
N THR A 667 8.36 -5.71 -63.26
CA THR A 667 9.09 -5.12 -64.36
C THR A 667 8.99 -3.60 -64.32
N CYS A 668 10.11 -2.94 -64.16
CA CYS A 668 10.26 -1.48 -64.21
C CYS A 668 10.44 -1.07 -65.65
N ARG A 669 9.50 -0.28 -66.18
CA ARG A 669 9.51 0.12 -67.61
C ARG A 669 9.96 1.54 -67.78
N VAL A 670 10.79 1.73 -68.82
CA VAL A 670 11.23 3.07 -69.24
C VAL A 670 10.07 3.70 -69.96
N GLU A 671 9.68 4.92 -69.53
CA GLU A 671 8.67 5.69 -70.28
C GLU A 671 9.23 6.16 -71.60
N PRO A 672 8.41 6.16 -72.67
CA PRO A 672 8.83 6.65 -73.94
C PRO A 672 9.14 8.15 -73.91
#